data_90bfe671913db3161350b4c92dee5833
#
_entry.id   90bfe671913db3161350b4c92dee5833
#
_cell.length_a   1.000
_cell.length_b   1.000
_cell.length_c   1.000
_cell.angle_alpha   90.00
_cell.angle_beta   90.00
_cell.angle_gamma   90.00
#
_symmetry.space_group_name_H-M   'P 1'
#
loop_
_entity.id
_entity.type
_entity.pdbx_description
1 polymer ?
#
loop_
_entity_poly.entity_id
_entity_poly.type
_entity_poly.pdbx_seq_one_letter_code
_entity_poly.pdbx_strand_id
1 'polypeptide(L)'
;MDKKMLLIDGHGLAFRGFYALPETLTAADGTPTNAVVGFTTMLLNGLDKWKPDRVGLFFDPKGPTRRHELFKEYKEGRRPTPEGFKVQLPLIIDISRAMGIPVFIREGMEADDYIVSTARSASDDGWNVSIFSADKDLFQVINGNIKIIRPSKGVSDFKIYDRENFTEEYGFRPEAMVDYLALVGDAVDNIPGVPGIGDKTAKELIGRFGSLEGIFENLDEISKSRRSKLEENRQLAYSSRDLIIPQLTESVPLDELIMKDPDKETLAELCTRLSLRRLMDRLMPESKDTTSKASIKKSAVVIKNKGPAVTPVIEIGYIPEGTVTGYDDLFEAPELAMAAVTDGKTVFCLFDRAGRTAMLDPDDNNTMKKWSVWCESGSLTLFGYREMLAKYDIPLPPAERIKDVEVAHYLLHPDRGGSAIEKTLGRKLPAGKKLASELFTMWDVFEPEIKKFGLDKLMKELDLPLSAALANLQRNGIYADTEKLVSMEEDLVEAITQTEKDIEELVGESINLNSPKQVGWLLFEHLHLPPIKKTQTGYSTDMSVLEELARLPEPLCVVPNKIIEYREEAKILSGFVLPFLAAARAGEGMIHSTFDHLSTGTGRLSSRDPNVQNMPVFGKWATRFRDCFVPSGEGKIFVAAXYSQIELRVLAHLSGEKMLLKAFSEGRDVHMETASWVFGLPSEEITQEQRRFAKVVNFGLLYGMGAHGLAQRLGISRPQAAAMVERYFSVLPNVKGYLEKSVREAKEAGYTRSIFGRIRPLAEVATTAGRGNNPIDRVAVNTPIQSAASDIAKIAIMRFDKVIKEEFKGAKTVLQIHDSIVCECMQEDADRLEKRLVEVMEGVDVLNVPVKAEPKRGYSLSKV
;
A
#
# COMPACT_ATOMS: atom_id res chain seq x y z
N MET A 1 -6.14 38.49 13.67
CA MET A 1 -5.33 37.37 13.19
C MET A 1 -5.05 36.45 14.35
N ASP A 2 -5.24 35.17 14.20
CA ASP A 2 -4.93 34.19 15.26
C ASP A 2 -3.41 34.10 15.42
N LYS A 3 -2.92 34.51 16.58
CA LYS A 3 -1.48 34.42 16.94
C LYS A 3 -1.10 32.94 17.12
N LYS A 4 -0.29 32.41 16.24
CA LYS A 4 0.09 30.98 16.25
C LYS A 4 1.54 30.78 16.70
N MET A 5 1.76 29.89 17.66
CA MET A 5 3.09 29.55 18.17
C MET A 5 3.35 28.06 18.05
N LEU A 6 4.57 27.68 17.66
CA LEU A 6 5.02 26.29 17.58
C LEU A 6 6.25 26.11 18.47
N LEU A 7 6.12 25.32 19.54
CA LEU A 7 7.22 24.97 20.44
C LEU A 7 7.58 23.51 20.19
N ILE A 8 8.85 23.20 19.99
CA ILE A 8 9.29 21.90 19.49
C ILE A 8 10.28 21.26 20.47
N ASP A 9 9.97 20.04 20.89
CA ASP A 9 10.88 19.18 21.64
C ASP A 9 11.92 18.62 20.68
N GLY A 10 13.12 19.20 20.70
CA GLY A 10 14.21 18.85 19.80
C GLY A 10 14.76 17.44 20.01
N HIS A 11 14.93 17.02 21.27
CA HIS A 11 15.43 15.69 21.60
C HIS A 11 14.44 14.60 21.16
N GLY A 12 13.17 14.75 21.53
CA GLY A 12 12.11 13.80 21.17
C GLY A 12 11.98 13.65 19.66
N LEU A 13 11.99 14.76 18.92
CA LEU A 13 11.93 14.73 17.46
C LEU A 13 13.19 14.12 16.84
N ALA A 14 14.39 14.42 17.37
CA ALA A 14 15.66 13.88 16.88
C ALA A 14 15.70 12.34 17.08
N PHE A 15 15.31 11.85 18.25
CA PHE A 15 15.20 10.40 18.50
C PHE A 15 14.20 9.75 17.57
N ARG A 16 13.04 10.39 17.38
CA ARG A 16 12.02 9.89 16.45
C ARG A 16 12.60 9.77 15.02
N GLY A 17 13.34 10.77 14.57
CA GLY A 17 14.03 10.76 13.27
C GLY A 17 15.05 9.64 13.16
N PHE A 18 15.82 9.43 14.22
CA PHE A 18 16.87 8.39 14.28
C PHE A 18 16.27 6.99 14.11
N TYR A 19 15.19 6.68 14.84
CA TYR A 19 14.56 5.36 14.79
C TYR A 19 13.60 5.15 13.62
N ALA A 20 13.13 6.23 12.98
CA ALA A 20 12.21 6.13 11.84
C ALA A 20 12.93 5.81 10.52
N LEU A 21 14.23 6.06 10.43
CA LEU A 21 15.02 5.88 9.21
C LEU A 21 16.24 4.96 9.46
N PRO A 22 16.66 4.20 8.42
CA PRO A 22 17.79 3.25 8.58
C PRO A 22 19.11 3.94 8.93
N GLU A 23 19.88 3.36 9.84
CA GLU A 23 21.21 3.83 10.22
C GLU A 23 22.23 3.72 9.07
N THR A 24 21.88 3.03 8.00
CA THR A 24 22.69 2.94 6.77
C THR A 24 22.68 4.24 5.95
N LEU A 25 21.85 5.21 6.33
CA LEU A 25 21.87 6.54 5.72
C LEU A 25 23.08 7.30 6.24
N THR A 26 24.08 7.47 5.37
CA THR A 26 25.35 8.15 5.71
C THR A 26 25.68 9.19 4.65
N ALA A 27 26.46 10.19 5.06
CA ALA A 27 27.15 11.12 4.15
C ALA A 27 28.31 10.40 3.44
N ALA A 28 28.92 11.07 2.48
CA ALA A 28 30.05 10.51 1.70
C ALA A 28 31.27 10.16 2.57
N ASP A 29 31.44 10.85 3.70
CA ASP A 29 32.54 10.61 4.66
C ASP A 29 32.19 9.51 5.70
N GLY A 30 31.01 8.89 5.59
CA GLY A 30 30.56 7.86 6.51
C GLY A 30 29.78 8.38 7.72
N THR A 31 29.62 9.69 7.87
CA THR A 31 28.84 10.29 8.97
C THR A 31 27.37 9.82 8.87
N PRO A 32 26.79 9.22 9.92
CA PRO A 32 25.37 8.84 9.86
C PRO A 32 24.47 10.09 9.76
N THR A 33 23.41 10.02 8.95
CA THR A 33 22.53 11.15 8.67
C THR A 33 21.03 10.84 8.85
N ASN A 34 20.68 9.64 9.30
CA ASN A 34 19.29 9.23 9.46
C ASN A 34 18.50 10.14 10.43
N ALA A 35 19.10 10.50 11.58
CA ALA A 35 18.45 11.42 12.54
C ALA A 35 18.32 12.82 11.94
N VAL A 36 19.34 13.34 11.28
CA VAL A 36 19.33 14.67 10.63
C VAL A 36 18.20 14.72 9.59
N VAL A 37 18.14 13.73 8.70
CA VAL A 37 17.11 13.66 7.63
C VAL A 37 15.70 13.55 8.23
N GLY A 38 15.53 12.64 9.19
CA GLY A 38 14.24 12.42 9.83
C GLY A 38 13.73 13.66 10.56
N PHE A 39 14.60 14.24 11.38
CA PHE A 39 14.33 15.46 12.16
C PHE A 39 13.95 16.64 11.24
N THR A 40 14.81 16.96 10.26
CA THR A 40 14.59 18.12 9.37
C THR A 40 13.33 17.93 8.53
N THR A 41 13.02 16.69 8.12
CA THR A 41 11.78 16.38 7.39
C THR A 41 10.55 16.68 8.25
N MET A 42 10.52 16.20 9.50
CA MET A 42 9.40 16.46 10.42
C MET A 42 9.26 17.95 10.73
N LEU A 43 10.38 18.61 10.99
CA LEU A 43 10.42 20.04 11.28
C LEU A 43 9.85 20.88 10.13
N LEU A 44 10.32 20.67 8.91
CA LEU A 44 9.83 21.38 7.73
C LEU A 44 8.34 21.09 7.46
N ASN A 45 7.92 19.84 7.59
CA ASN A 45 6.51 19.47 7.43
C ASN A 45 5.64 20.18 8.47
N GLY A 46 6.13 20.32 9.69
CA GLY A 46 5.44 21.05 10.76
C GLY A 46 5.33 22.55 10.44
N LEU A 47 6.43 23.16 10.05
CA LEU A 47 6.44 24.58 9.69
C LEU A 47 5.49 24.87 8.53
N ASP A 48 5.52 24.05 7.48
CA ASP A 48 4.66 24.20 6.30
C ASP A 48 3.17 24.05 6.63
N LYS A 49 2.86 23.07 7.50
CA LYS A 49 1.47 22.73 7.85
C LYS A 49 0.81 23.73 8.77
N TRP A 50 1.53 24.20 9.80
CA TRP A 50 0.95 25.06 10.83
C TRP A 50 1.23 26.54 10.64
N LYS A 51 2.24 26.89 9.86
CA LYS A 51 2.61 28.28 9.52
C LYS A 51 2.60 29.19 10.74
N PRO A 52 3.44 28.90 11.74
CA PRO A 52 3.43 29.65 13.01
C PRO A 52 4.06 31.05 12.86
N ASP A 53 3.57 32.00 13.65
CA ASP A 53 4.15 33.35 13.74
C ASP A 53 5.37 33.39 14.67
N ARG A 54 5.48 32.39 15.57
CA ARG A 54 6.57 32.24 16.52
C ARG A 54 6.97 30.77 16.62
N VAL A 55 8.27 30.51 16.69
CA VAL A 55 8.80 29.14 16.78
C VAL A 55 9.91 29.09 17.83
N GLY A 56 9.92 28.03 18.64
CA GLY A 56 11.04 27.73 19.53
C GLY A 56 11.40 26.26 19.47
N LEU A 57 12.69 25.96 19.36
CA LEU A 57 13.20 24.58 19.34
C LEU A 57 14.05 24.36 20.59
N PHE A 58 13.68 23.39 21.41
CA PHE A 58 14.23 23.17 22.74
C PHE A 58 14.99 21.84 22.83
N PHE A 59 16.18 21.88 23.44
CA PHE A 59 16.99 20.68 23.68
C PHE A 59 17.42 20.60 25.14
N ASP A 60 17.55 19.38 25.67
CA ASP A 60 18.08 19.13 26.99
C ASP A 60 19.55 19.55 27.05
N PRO A 61 20.02 20.09 28.19
CA PRO A 61 21.44 20.39 28.37
C PRO A 61 22.27 19.13 28.60
N LYS A 62 23.57 19.27 28.51
CA LYS A 62 24.52 18.21 28.92
C LYS A 62 24.69 18.29 30.44
N GLY A 63 24.43 17.19 31.13
CA GLY A 63 24.64 17.10 32.57
C GLY A 63 23.36 16.93 33.38
N PRO A 64 23.50 16.87 34.72
CA PRO A 64 22.33 16.60 35.57
C PRO A 64 21.37 17.77 35.61
N THR A 65 20.08 17.46 35.78
CA THR A 65 19.00 18.42 35.94
C THR A 65 18.46 18.36 37.38
N ARG A 66 17.62 19.30 37.75
CA ARG A 66 17.05 19.38 39.08
C ARG A 66 16.33 18.07 39.51
N ARG A 67 15.75 17.32 38.56
CA ARG A 67 15.11 16.03 38.89
C ARG A 67 16.11 15.00 39.41
N HIS A 68 17.37 15.05 38.96
CA HIS A 68 18.47 14.17 39.47
C HIS A 68 18.84 14.53 40.89
N GLU A 69 18.62 15.79 41.31
CA GLU A 69 18.81 16.21 42.69
C GLU A 69 17.70 15.68 43.61
N LEU A 70 16.46 15.64 43.08
CA LEU A 70 15.28 15.13 43.82
C LEU A 70 15.27 13.59 43.91
N PHE A 71 15.71 12.89 42.89
CA PHE A 71 15.73 11.43 42.83
C PHE A 71 16.96 10.99 42.03
N LYS A 72 17.94 10.45 42.76
CA LYS A 72 19.24 10.09 42.17
C LYS A 72 19.12 9.05 41.05
N GLU A 73 18.21 8.11 41.18
CA GLU A 73 17.97 7.06 40.19
C GLU A 73 17.11 7.51 39.00
N TYR A 74 16.71 8.79 38.94
CA TYR A 74 15.93 9.35 37.81
C TYR A 74 16.70 9.15 36.50
N LYS A 75 16.05 8.51 35.54
CA LYS A 75 16.63 8.16 34.24
C LYS A 75 17.80 7.16 34.30
N GLU A 76 18.12 6.55 35.47
CA GLU A 76 19.27 5.64 35.64
C GLU A 76 19.17 4.37 34.80
N GLY A 77 17.96 3.92 34.46
CA GLY A 77 17.71 2.72 33.63
C GLY A 77 17.69 2.96 32.12
N ARG A 78 17.87 4.19 31.68
CA ARG A 78 17.82 4.51 30.23
C ARG A 78 18.99 3.80 29.49
N ARG A 79 18.70 3.22 28.34
CA ARG A 79 19.75 2.65 27.47
C ARG A 79 20.74 3.73 27.05
N PRO A 80 22.04 3.41 26.96
CA PRO A 80 23.01 4.40 26.49
C PRO A 80 22.60 4.99 25.14
N THR A 81 22.72 6.29 25.02
CA THR A 81 22.43 6.97 23.75
C THR A 81 23.30 6.39 22.62
N PRO A 82 22.72 5.93 21.50
CA PRO A 82 23.52 5.35 20.41
C PRO A 82 24.60 6.31 19.92
N GLU A 83 25.78 5.81 19.63
CA GLU A 83 26.91 6.64 19.15
C GLU A 83 26.53 7.37 17.85
N GLY A 84 25.83 6.68 16.93
CA GLY A 84 25.33 7.31 15.71
C GLY A 84 24.40 8.50 15.97
N PHE A 85 23.62 8.46 17.05
CA PHE A 85 22.78 9.60 17.45
C PHE A 85 23.61 10.76 18.03
N LYS A 86 24.58 10.45 18.90
CA LYS A 86 25.44 11.46 19.56
C LYS A 86 26.16 12.34 18.52
N VAL A 87 26.61 11.73 17.41
CA VAL A 87 27.31 12.43 16.32
C VAL A 87 26.35 13.38 15.58
N GLN A 88 25.08 12.98 15.46
CA GLN A 88 24.10 13.73 14.68
C GLN A 88 23.42 14.87 15.43
N LEU A 89 23.34 14.81 16.77
CA LEU A 89 22.61 15.82 17.55
C LEU A 89 23.20 17.24 17.38
N PRO A 90 24.53 17.44 17.44
CA PRO A 90 25.09 18.76 17.13
C PRO A 90 24.78 19.25 15.72
N LEU A 91 24.79 18.34 14.73
CA LEU A 91 24.47 18.66 13.33
C LEU A 91 23.02 19.11 13.18
N ILE A 92 22.09 18.49 13.91
CA ILE A 92 20.67 18.89 13.95
C ILE A 92 20.54 20.32 14.48
N ILE A 93 21.25 20.62 15.57
CA ILE A 93 21.25 21.95 16.20
C ILE A 93 21.81 23.00 15.21
N ASP A 94 22.94 22.70 14.57
CA ASP A 94 23.59 23.61 13.62
C ASP A 94 22.71 23.87 12.39
N ILE A 95 22.12 22.84 11.81
CA ILE A 95 21.18 22.97 10.68
C ILE A 95 19.96 23.82 11.09
N SER A 96 19.40 23.57 12.27
CA SER A 96 18.23 24.33 12.76
C SER A 96 18.55 25.82 12.93
N ARG A 97 19.72 26.12 13.51
CA ARG A 97 20.19 27.50 13.63
C ARG A 97 20.40 28.17 12.28
N ALA A 98 21.03 27.44 11.35
CA ALA A 98 21.24 27.93 9.99
C ALA A 98 19.92 28.13 9.22
N MET A 99 18.85 27.38 9.57
CA MET A 99 17.50 27.60 9.05
C MET A 99 16.83 28.86 9.64
N GLY A 100 17.49 29.54 10.58
CA GLY A 100 16.93 30.71 11.24
C GLY A 100 15.97 30.40 12.40
N ILE A 101 15.91 29.12 12.83
CA ILE A 101 15.01 28.71 13.91
C ILE A 101 15.67 29.00 15.27
N PRO A 102 15.00 29.72 16.18
CA PRO A 102 15.53 29.92 17.52
C PRO A 102 15.68 28.61 18.28
N VAL A 103 16.89 28.33 18.77
CA VAL A 103 17.25 27.11 19.51
C VAL A 103 17.59 27.46 20.95
N PHE A 104 16.95 26.79 21.89
CA PHE A 104 17.05 27.03 23.33
C PHE A 104 17.62 25.79 24.05
N ILE A 105 18.71 26.00 24.81
CA ILE A 105 19.34 24.99 25.68
C ILE A 105 19.68 25.72 26.96
N ARG A 106 19.21 25.26 28.13
CA ARG A 106 19.46 25.92 29.39
C ARG A 106 20.04 24.96 30.42
N GLU A 107 21.20 25.27 30.98
CA GLU A 107 21.86 24.40 31.96
C GLU A 107 20.96 24.16 33.18
N GLY A 108 20.96 22.90 33.64
CA GLY A 108 20.20 22.48 34.81
C GLY A 108 18.69 22.32 34.62
N MET A 109 18.15 22.64 33.42
CA MET A 109 16.72 22.62 33.13
C MET A 109 16.41 21.69 31.95
N GLU A 110 15.44 20.81 32.08
CA GLU A 110 14.99 19.97 30.99
C GLU A 110 14.18 20.78 29.94
N ALA A 111 14.27 20.35 28.68
CA ALA A 111 13.58 20.99 27.56
C ALA A 111 12.07 21.09 27.82
N ASP A 112 11.47 20.05 28.39
CA ASP A 112 10.03 19.99 28.69
C ASP A 112 9.58 21.09 29.66
N ASP A 113 10.37 21.35 30.71
CA ASP A 113 10.07 22.39 31.70
C ASP A 113 10.06 23.78 31.05
N TYR A 114 11.03 23.99 30.13
CA TYR A 114 11.18 25.26 29.41
C TYR A 114 10.05 25.44 28.39
N ILE A 115 9.68 24.36 27.67
CA ILE A 115 8.54 24.34 26.75
C ILE A 115 7.24 24.67 27.49
N VAL A 116 6.99 23.98 28.61
CA VAL A 116 5.76 24.17 29.41
C VAL A 116 5.64 25.60 29.97
N SER A 117 6.74 26.11 30.50
CA SER A 117 6.76 27.50 31.03
C SER A 117 6.46 28.52 29.93
N THR A 118 7.08 28.34 28.74
CA THR A 118 6.86 29.22 27.60
C THR A 118 5.43 29.08 27.04
N ALA A 119 4.93 27.83 26.92
CA ALA A 119 3.58 27.57 26.42
C ALA A 119 2.49 28.20 27.29
N ARG A 120 2.62 28.06 28.64
CA ARG A 120 1.67 28.66 29.60
C ARG A 120 1.67 30.16 29.51
N SER A 121 2.85 30.79 29.57
CA SER A 121 3.00 32.25 29.45
C SER A 121 2.38 32.75 28.15
N ALA A 122 2.69 32.13 27.04
CA ALA A 122 2.13 32.49 25.72
C ALA A 122 0.60 32.30 25.66
N SER A 123 0.10 31.20 26.22
CA SER A 123 -1.34 30.93 26.29
C SER A 123 -2.08 32.01 27.10
N ASP A 124 -1.50 32.45 28.22
CA ASP A 124 -2.04 33.53 29.06
C ASP A 124 -2.06 34.86 28.29
N ASP A 125 -1.11 35.09 27.40
CA ASP A 125 -1.03 36.23 26.48
C ASP A 125 -1.90 36.08 25.21
N GLY A 126 -2.75 35.06 25.17
CA GLY A 126 -3.74 34.84 24.09
C GLY A 126 -3.18 34.20 22.82
N TRP A 127 -2.02 33.53 22.88
CA TRP A 127 -1.47 32.79 21.76
C TRP A 127 -2.10 31.38 21.63
N ASN A 128 -2.32 30.94 20.41
CA ASN A 128 -2.66 29.53 20.09
C ASN A 128 -1.35 28.76 19.98
N VAL A 129 -1.04 27.98 21.00
CA VAL A 129 0.24 27.26 21.12
C VAL A 129 0.08 25.81 20.68
N SER A 130 0.94 25.37 19.78
CA SER A 130 1.09 23.96 19.41
C SER A 130 2.44 23.48 19.93
N ILE A 131 2.45 22.41 20.71
CA ILE A 131 3.69 21.78 21.18
C ILE A 131 3.92 20.53 20.35
N PHE A 132 5.06 20.45 19.67
CA PHE A 132 5.41 19.32 18.81
C PHE A 132 6.38 18.40 19.58
N SER A 133 5.86 17.32 20.14
CA SER A 133 6.64 16.35 20.90
C SER A 133 6.04 14.94 20.82
N ALA A 134 6.87 13.93 21.01
CA ALA A 134 6.47 12.55 21.16
C ALA A 134 6.13 12.21 22.64
N ASP A 135 6.48 13.08 23.57
CA ASP A 135 6.34 12.82 25.01
C ASP A 135 4.88 12.92 25.48
N LYS A 136 4.43 11.93 26.22
CA LYS A 136 3.09 11.89 26.81
C LYS A 136 2.95 12.79 28.03
N ASP A 137 4.05 13.07 28.72
CA ASP A 137 4.03 13.91 29.94
C ASP A 137 3.52 15.31 29.64
N LEU A 138 3.75 15.79 28.41
CA LEU A 138 3.29 17.10 27.94
C LEU A 138 1.77 17.19 27.75
N PHE A 139 1.03 16.07 27.74
CA PHE A 139 -0.44 16.12 27.64
C PHE A 139 -1.08 16.90 28.81
N GLN A 140 -0.43 16.93 29.99
CA GLN A 140 -0.95 17.65 31.18
C GLN A 140 -1.11 19.15 30.96
N VAL A 141 -0.49 19.74 29.90
CA VAL A 141 -0.59 21.19 29.67
C VAL A 141 -1.65 21.57 28.65
N ILE A 142 -2.32 20.60 28.04
CA ILE A 142 -3.39 20.86 27.08
C ILE A 142 -4.51 21.67 27.73
N ASN A 143 -4.88 22.78 27.10
CA ASN A 143 -5.99 23.63 27.56
C ASN A 143 -6.75 24.22 26.36
N GLY A 144 -7.48 25.31 26.52
CA GLY A 144 -8.23 25.96 25.45
C GLY A 144 -7.34 26.52 24.32
N ASN A 145 -6.11 26.88 24.63
CA ASN A 145 -5.18 27.52 23.71
C ASN A 145 -3.92 26.68 23.42
N ILE A 146 -3.67 25.59 24.19
CA ILE A 146 -2.50 24.72 24.04
C ILE A 146 -2.94 23.35 23.53
N LYS A 147 -2.34 22.87 22.42
CA LYS A 147 -2.53 21.52 21.89
C LYS A 147 -1.18 20.84 21.64
N ILE A 148 -1.18 19.51 21.65
CA ILE A 148 0.02 18.70 21.42
C ILE A 148 -0.06 18.08 20.03
N ILE A 149 1.02 18.16 19.28
CA ILE A 149 1.20 17.50 17.98
C ILE A 149 2.16 16.33 18.21
N ARG A 150 1.70 15.10 17.98
CA ARG A 150 2.55 13.91 18.14
C ARG A 150 2.86 13.27 16.79
N PRO A 151 4.12 12.93 16.50
CA PRO A 151 4.43 12.06 15.37
C PRO A 151 3.75 10.70 15.56
N SER A 152 3.06 10.19 14.53
CA SER A 152 2.37 8.90 14.61
C SER A 152 3.07 7.78 13.84
N LYS A 153 3.12 7.83 12.50
CA LYS A 153 3.80 6.83 11.67
C LYS A 153 4.91 7.48 10.84
N GLY A 154 6.12 6.93 10.91
CA GLY A 154 7.26 7.45 10.15
C GLY A 154 7.60 8.89 10.52
N VAL A 155 7.92 9.70 9.50
CA VAL A 155 8.32 11.11 9.65
C VAL A 155 7.31 12.10 9.04
N SER A 156 6.16 11.62 8.57
CA SER A 156 5.19 12.45 7.82
C SER A 156 3.83 12.58 8.49
N ASP A 157 3.46 11.64 9.34
CA ASP A 157 2.12 11.59 9.93
C ASP A 157 2.11 12.12 11.36
N PHE A 158 1.12 12.96 11.65
CA PHE A 158 0.98 13.64 12.94
C PHE A 158 -0.44 13.51 13.46
N LYS A 159 -0.58 13.26 14.74
CA LYS A 159 -1.86 13.29 15.46
C LYS A 159 -1.90 14.51 16.38
N ILE A 160 -2.98 15.26 16.32
CA ILE A 160 -3.17 16.48 17.14
C ILE A 160 -4.06 16.12 18.33
N TYR A 161 -3.64 16.50 19.52
CA TYR A 161 -4.41 16.34 20.75
C TYR A 161 -4.78 17.72 21.30
N ASP A 162 -6.08 17.99 21.29
CA ASP A 162 -6.69 19.10 22.00
C ASP A 162 -7.45 18.53 23.21
N ARG A 163 -8.12 19.39 23.97
CA ARG A 163 -8.82 19.03 25.20
C ARG A 163 -9.94 18.00 24.95
N GLU A 164 -10.66 18.15 23.84
CA GLU A 164 -11.80 17.31 23.49
C GLU A 164 -11.38 15.89 23.12
N ASN A 165 -10.54 15.76 22.09
CA ASN A 165 -10.12 14.43 21.59
C ASN A 165 -9.22 13.70 22.60
N PHE A 166 -8.45 14.41 23.41
CA PHE A 166 -7.70 13.81 24.51
C PHE A 166 -8.66 13.17 25.53
N THR A 167 -9.70 13.93 25.96
CA THR A 167 -10.67 13.45 26.93
C THR A 167 -11.44 12.23 26.40
N GLU A 168 -11.80 12.24 25.12
CA GLU A 168 -12.44 11.07 24.46
C GLU A 168 -11.56 9.82 24.49
N GLU A 169 -10.26 9.99 24.22
CA GLU A 169 -9.33 8.85 24.12
C GLU A 169 -8.91 8.30 25.49
N TYR A 170 -8.65 9.19 26.45
CA TYR A 170 -8.11 8.81 27.77
C TYR A 170 -9.18 8.59 28.84
N GLY A 171 -10.36 9.19 28.69
CA GLY A 171 -11.47 9.05 29.62
C GLY A 171 -11.38 9.98 30.84
N PHE A 172 -10.45 10.96 30.81
CA PHE A 172 -10.27 11.95 31.87
C PHE A 172 -9.67 13.23 31.26
N ARG A 173 -9.68 14.32 32.02
CA ARG A 173 -9.20 15.64 31.56
C ARG A 173 -7.66 15.67 31.45
N PRO A 174 -7.07 16.45 30.52
CA PRO A 174 -5.61 16.55 30.39
C PRO A 174 -4.86 16.86 31.67
N GLU A 175 -5.40 17.73 32.51
CA GLU A 175 -4.77 18.13 33.76
C GLU A 175 -4.52 16.95 34.71
N ALA A 176 -5.32 15.88 34.59
CA ALA A 176 -5.18 14.67 35.39
C ALA A 176 -4.14 13.67 34.83
N MET A 177 -3.51 14.01 33.71
CA MET A 177 -2.47 13.16 33.10
C MET A 177 -1.31 12.92 34.06
N VAL A 178 -0.93 13.93 34.84
CA VAL A 178 0.14 13.81 35.84
C VAL A 178 -0.20 12.78 36.92
N ASP A 179 -1.43 12.78 37.38
CA ASP A 179 -1.90 11.83 38.41
C ASP A 179 -2.04 10.41 37.88
N TYR A 180 -2.50 10.30 36.62
CA TYR A 180 -2.55 9.02 35.90
C TYR A 180 -1.14 8.40 35.76
N LEU A 181 -0.17 9.22 35.32
CA LEU A 181 1.24 8.76 35.17
C LEU A 181 1.87 8.45 36.52
N ALA A 182 1.51 9.19 37.58
CA ALA A 182 1.98 8.94 38.94
C ALA A 182 1.53 7.56 39.46
N LEU A 183 0.36 7.09 39.01
CA LEU A 183 -0.13 5.73 39.34
C LEU A 183 0.55 4.65 38.49
N VAL A 184 0.68 4.87 37.19
CA VAL A 184 1.22 3.87 36.25
C VAL A 184 2.75 3.78 36.33
N GLY A 185 3.41 4.92 36.57
CA GLY A 185 4.85 5.06 36.47
C GLY A 185 5.34 5.20 35.03
N ASP A 186 6.62 5.42 34.88
CA ASP A 186 7.30 5.41 33.57
C ASP A 186 8.62 4.66 33.68
N ALA A 187 8.67 3.49 33.07
CA ALA A 187 9.86 2.63 33.06
C ALA A 187 11.02 3.24 32.27
N VAL A 188 10.75 4.15 31.32
CA VAL A 188 11.80 4.82 30.53
C VAL A 188 12.57 5.81 31.41
N ASP A 189 11.87 6.55 32.26
CA ASP A 189 12.44 7.57 33.15
C ASP A 189 12.67 7.07 34.57
N ASN A 190 12.49 5.77 34.77
CA ASN A 190 12.64 5.13 36.08
C ASN A 190 11.72 5.75 37.16
N ILE A 191 10.49 6.11 36.74
CA ILE A 191 9.46 6.61 37.67
C ILE A 191 8.65 5.39 38.12
N PRO A 192 8.63 5.09 39.43
CA PRO A 192 8.13 3.79 39.88
C PRO A 192 6.63 3.56 39.76
N GLY A 193 5.80 4.60 39.91
CA GLY A 193 4.35 4.42 39.93
C GLY A 193 3.90 3.63 41.18
N VAL A 194 2.66 3.12 41.16
CA VAL A 194 2.11 2.30 42.23
C VAL A 194 2.14 0.83 41.81
N PRO A 195 2.94 -0.03 42.47
CA PRO A 195 3.03 -1.44 42.10
C PRO A 195 1.65 -2.13 42.03
N GLY A 196 1.35 -2.75 40.91
CA GLY A 196 0.10 -3.46 40.70
C GLY A 196 -1.10 -2.60 40.29
N ILE A 197 -0.86 -1.31 39.97
CA ILE A 197 -1.84 -0.41 39.34
C ILE A 197 -1.34 -0.15 37.89
N GLY A 198 -1.92 -0.83 36.95
CA GLY A 198 -1.55 -0.66 35.54
C GLY A 198 -2.48 0.30 34.80
N ASP A 199 -2.21 0.50 33.50
CA ASP A 199 -2.90 1.45 32.60
C ASP A 199 -4.42 1.47 32.77
N LYS A 200 -5.06 0.30 32.64
CA LYS A 200 -6.54 0.18 32.71
C LYS A 200 -7.11 0.62 34.06
N THR A 201 -6.45 0.18 35.14
CA THR A 201 -6.89 0.51 36.50
C THR A 201 -6.68 2.00 36.80
N ALA A 202 -5.57 2.57 36.41
CA ALA A 202 -5.27 4.00 36.59
C ALA A 202 -6.27 4.87 35.82
N LYS A 203 -6.59 4.52 34.57
CA LYS A 203 -7.63 5.23 33.77
C LYS A 203 -8.99 5.19 34.46
N GLU A 204 -9.38 4.02 34.97
CA GLU A 204 -10.65 3.85 35.71
C GLU A 204 -10.67 4.72 36.95
N LEU A 205 -9.61 4.69 37.76
CA LEU A 205 -9.52 5.45 38.99
C LEU A 205 -9.51 6.97 38.77
N ILE A 206 -8.68 7.43 37.83
CA ILE A 206 -8.58 8.88 37.51
C ILE A 206 -9.87 9.35 36.83
N GLY A 207 -10.45 8.56 35.94
CA GLY A 207 -11.73 8.89 35.30
C GLY A 207 -12.88 9.03 36.30
N ARG A 208 -12.87 8.21 37.38
CA ARG A 208 -13.91 8.20 38.41
C ARG A 208 -13.70 9.27 39.50
N PHE A 209 -12.45 9.42 39.98
CA PHE A 209 -12.16 10.26 41.15
C PHE A 209 -11.44 11.57 40.80
N GLY A 210 -10.99 11.73 39.56
CA GLY A 210 -10.43 12.97 39.00
C GLY A 210 -8.98 13.27 39.33
N SER A 211 -8.45 12.85 40.46
CA SER A 211 -7.09 13.14 40.91
C SER A 211 -6.59 12.12 41.93
N LEU A 212 -5.29 12.15 42.27
CA LEU A 212 -4.74 11.35 43.37
C LEU A 212 -5.46 11.68 44.70
N GLU A 213 -5.70 12.95 44.97
CA GLU A 213 -6.43 13.40 46.19
C GLU A 213 -7.82 12.74 46.20
N GLY A 214 -8.57 12.85 45.09
CA GLY A 214 -9.89 12.24 44.96
C GLY A 214 -9.88 10.73 45.19
N ILE A 215 -8.87 10.04 44.71
CA ILE A 215 -8.68 8.59 44.90
C ILE A 215 -8.46 8.31 46.41
N PHE A 216 -7.52 9.02 47.05
CA PHE A 216 -7.16 8.77 48.44
C PHE A 216 -8.25 9.24 49.46
N GLU A 217 -9.11 10.16 49.07
CA GLU A 217 -10.29 10.59 49.88
C GLU A 217 -11.45 9.58 49.77
N ASN A 218 -11.49 8.78 48.71
CA ASN A 218 -12.60 7.85 48.43
C ASN A 218 -12.15 6.38 48.44
N LEU A 219 -11.15 6.01 49.22
CA LEU A 219 -10.62 4.64 49.26
C LEU A 219 -11.70 3.60 49.64
N ASP A 220 -12.70 3.97 50.40
CA ASP A 220 -13.80 3.08 50.78
C ASP A 220 -14.66 2.62 49.60
N GLU A 221 -14.64 3.36 48.51
CA GLU A 221 -15.36 3.01 47.27
C GLU A 221 -14.53 2.12 46.34
N ILE A 222 -13.29 1.79 46.73
CA ILE A 222 -12.34 1.02 45.93
C ILE A 222 -12.25 -0.42 46.47
N SER A 223 -12.17 -1.41 45.58
CA SER A 223 -12.06 -2.81 45.98
C SER A 223 -10.88 -3.03 46.93
N LYS A 224 -11.05 -3.91 47.93
CA LYS A 224 -10.09 -4.18 48.99
C LYS A 224 -8.64 -4.42 48.45
N SER A 225 -8.49 -5.18 47.38
CA SER A 225 -7.19 -5.48 46.83
C SER A 225 -6.47 -4.24 46.23
N ARG A 226 -7.24 -3.38 45.54
CA ARG A 226 -6.68 -2.14 44.96
C ARG A 226 -6.44 -1.09 46.05
N ARG A 227 -7.33 -1.01 47.00
CA ARG A 227 -7.24 -0.12 48.17
C ARG A 227 -5.94 -0.38 48.94
N SER A 228 -5.66 -1.65 49.29
CA SER A 228 -4.42 -2.03 50.00
C SER A 228 -3.17 -1.52 49.28
N LYS A 229 -3.10 -1.76 47.93
CA LYS A 229 -1.97 -1.31 47.11
C LYS A 229 -1.80 0.21 47.14
N LEU A 230 -2.89 0.96 47.05
CA LEU A 230 -2.88 2.42 47.08
C LEU A 230 -2.43 2.94 48.47
N GLU A 231 -2.99 2.39 49.53
CA GLU A 231 -2.62 2.78 50.91
C GLU A 231 -1.15 2.52 51.21
N GLU A 232 -0.66 1.32 50.85
CA GLU A 232 0.74 0.90 51.07
C GLU A 232 1.73 1.77 50.27
N ASN A 233 1.31 2.28 49.12
CA ASN A 233 2.19 3.01 48.20
C ASN A 233 1.79 4.48 48.00
N ARG A 234 1.05 5.05 48.96
CA ARG A 234 0.58 6.45 48.91
C ARG A 234 1.74 7.43 48.71
N GLN A 235 2.79 7.30 49.51
CA GLN A 235 3.95 8.17 49.41
C GLN A 235 4.64 8.05 48.08
N LEU A 236 4.72 6.82 47.54
CA LEU A 236 5.35 6.53 46.25
C LEU A 236 4.57 7.18 45.09
N ALA A 237 3.22 7.19 45.14
CA ALA A 237 2.38 7.86 44.17
C ALA A 237 2.67 9.39 44.12
N TYR A 238 2.74 10.01 45.30
CA TYR A 238 3.03 11.45 45.38
C TYR A 238 4.47 11.78 44.95
N SER A 239 5.44 10.95 45.30
CA SER A 239 6.85 11.13 44.88
C SER A 239 6.96 10.97 43.34
N SER A 240 6.26 10.00 42.77
CA SER A 240 6.18 9.83 41.31
C SER A 240 5.58 11.06 40.64
N ARG A 241 4.50 11.61 41.19
CA ARG A 241 3.87 12.83 40.68
C ARG A 241 4.84 14.02 40.68
N ASP A 242 5.60 14.19 41.76
CA ASP A 242 6.55 15.30 41.89
C ASP A 242 7.66 15.26 40.84
N LEU A 243 7.99 14.07 40.35
CA LEU A 243 8.96 13.88 39.24
C LEU A 243 8.36 14.21 37.86
N ILE A 244 7.03 14.03 37.72
CA ILE A 244 6.31 14.21 36.44
C ILE A 244 5.87 15.68 36.27
N ILE A 245 5.54 16.37 37.35
CA ILE A 245 5.08 17.78 37.26
C ILE A 245 6.19 18.66 36.69
N PRO A 246 5.91 19.46 35.64
CA PRO A 246 6.90 20.38 35.10
C PRO A 246 7.36 21.40 36.13
N GLN A 247 8.65 21.64 36.19
CA GLN A 247 9.28 22.64 37.04
C GLN A 247 9.11 23.98 36.33
N LEU A 248 8.11 24.76 36.70
CA LEU A 248 7.86 26.09 36.10
C LEU A 248 9.00 27.07 36.40
N THR A 249 9.46 27.75 35.37
CA THR A 249 10.60 28.65 35.40
C THR A 249 10.30 29.90 34.55
N GLU A 250 11.31 30.66 34.25
CA GLU A 250 11.17 31.79 33.31
C GLU A 250 10.84 31.28 31.90
N SER A 251 9.84 31.89 31.27
CA SER A 251 9.48 31.63 29.87
C SER A 251 10.45 32.31 28.91
N VAL A 252 10.51 31.83 27.69
CA VAL A 252 11.26 32.51 26.62
C VAL A 252 10.48 33.79 26.23
N PRO A 253 11.16 34.96 26.18
CA PRO A 253 10.51 36.17 25.67
C PRO A 253 9.99 35.98 24.23
N LEU A 254 8.81 36.52 23.93
CA LEU A 254 8.12 36.35 22.64
C LEU A 254 8.94 36.85 21.44
N ASP A 255 9.77 37.86 21.62
CA ASP A 255 10.62 38.41 20.57
C ASP A 255 11.84 37.52 20.27
N GLU A 256 12.24 36.65 21.18
CA GLU A 256 13.29 35.65 20.95
C GLU A 256 12.78 34.43 20.14
N LEU A 257 11.45 34.26 20.00
CA LEU A 257 10.80 33.18 19.27
C LEU A 257 10.54 33.53 17.78
N ILE A 258 11.08 34.65 17.30
CA ILE A 258 10.94 35.07 15.90
C ILE A 258 11.95 34.32 15.05
N MET A 259 11.48 33.61 14.00
CA MET A 259 12.38 33.02 13.02
C MET A 259 13.14 34.08 12.27
N LYS A 260 14.43 33.88 12.09
CA LYS A 260 15.32 34.75 11.30
C LYS A 260 15.41 34.27 9.86
N ASP A 261 15.93 35.09 8.97
CA ASP A 261 16.24 34.65 7.61
C ASP A 261 17.29 33.54 7.65
N PRO A 262 17.15 32.51 6.84
CA PRO A 262 18.11 31.41 6.79
C PRO A 262 19.51 31.83 6.37
N ASP A 263 20.53 31.30 7.02
CA ASP A 263 21.93 31.45 6.62
C ASP A 263 22.20 30.46 5.49
N LYS A 264 22.01 30.95 4.27
CA LYS A 264 22.09 30.14 3.03
C LYS A 264 23.50 29.57 2.83
N GLU A 265 24.56 30.27 3.23
CA GLU A 265 25.95 29.82 3.08
C GLU A 265 26.23 28.63 3.98
N THR A 266 25.93 28.77 5.27
CA THR A 266 26.06 27.67 6.26
C THR A 266 25.18 26.47 5.89
N LEU A 267 23.93 26.69 5.44
CA LEU A 267 23.04 25.61 5.00
C LEU A 267 23.60 24.85 3.78
N ALA A 268 24.13 25.57 2.79
CA ALA A 268 24.73 24.96 1.61
C ALA A 268 25.93 24.09 1.98
N GLU A 269 26.79 24.60 2.86
CA GLU A 269 27.96 23.86 3.37
C GLU A 269 27.55 22.59 4.11
N LEU A 270 26.63 22.71 5.09
CA LEU A 270 26.15 21.57 5.88
C LEU A 270 25.44 20.51 5.01
N CYS A 271 24.55 20.97 4.11
CA CYS A 271 23.81 20.06 3.23
C CYS A 271 24.76 19.34 2.24
N THR A 272 25.77 20.02 1.74
CA THR A 272 26.79 19.44 0.85
C THR A 272 27.63 18.39 1.59
N ARG A 273 28.16 18.77 2.75
CA ARG A 273 28.99 17.88 3.59
C ARG A 273 28.21 16.62 3.99
N LEU A 274 26.95 16.78 4.36
CA LEU A 274 26.10 15.66 4.83
C LEU A 274 25.35 14.97 3.70
N SER A 275 25.57 15.33 2.44
CA SER A 275 24.93 14.74 1.26
C SER A 275 23.40 14.88 1.27
N LEU A 276 22.87 15.98 1.80
CA LEU A 276 21.44 16.25 2.02
C LEU A 276 20.82 17.04 0.87
N ARG A 277 20.94 16.54 -0.36
CA ARG A 277 20.48 17.24 -1.58
C ARG A 277 19.00 17.64 -1.54
N ARG A 278 18.10 16.73 -1.10
CA ARG A 278 16.66 17.02 -1.01
C ARG A 278 16.34 18.14 -0.03
N LEU A 279 17.08 18.19 1.07
CA LEU A 279 16.95 19.25 2.05
C LEU A 279 17.42 20.58 1.47
N MET A 280 18.53 20.59 0.77
CA MET A 280 19.08 21.76 0.08
C MET A 280 18.10 22.31 -0.96
N ASP A 281 17.53 21.41 -1.81
CA ASP A 281 16.53 21.80 -2.83
C ASP A 281 15.26 22.40 -2.21
N ARG A 282 14.85 21.90 -1.04
CA ARG A 282 13.66 22.40 -0.35
C ARG A 282 13.89 23.75 0.33
N LEU A 283 15.08 23.94 0.91
CA LEU A 283 15.43 25.16 1.64
C LEU A 283 15.92 26.29 0.73
N MET A 284 16.52 25.94 -0.42
CA MET A 284 17.14 26.93 -1.34
C MET A 284 16.75 26.65 -2.79
N PRO A 285 15.48 26.86 -3.15
CA PRO A 285 15.01 26.54 -4.51
C PRO A 285 15.66 27.41 -5.62
N GLU A 286 16.23 28.55 -5.28
CA GLU A 286 16.84 29.49 -6.22
C GLU A 286 18.32 29.20 -6.55
N SER A 287 18.97 28.26 -5.88
CA SER A 287 20.41 27.97 -6.04
C SER A 287 20.78 27.16 -7.30
N LYS A 288 19.82 26.98 -8.22
CA LYS A 288 20.00 26.11 -9.41
C LYS A 288 20.85 26.70 -10.53
N ASP A 289 21.28 27.98 -10.46
CA ASP A 289 21.86 28.65 -11.63
C ASP A 289 23.36 28.97 -11.61
N THR A 290 24.12 28.75 -10.54
CA THR A 290 25.55 29.02 -10.56
C THR A 290 26.37 28.02 -9.76
N THR A 291 27.26 27.39 -10.44
CA THR A 291 28.38 26.52 -10.04
C THR A 291 28.12 25.02 -10.17
N SER A 292 28.51 24.48 -11.25
CA SER A 292 29.47 23.36 -11.34
C SER A 292 29.50 22.77 -12.74
N LYS A 293 30.31 23.38 -13.56
CA LYS A 293 30.88 22.65 -14.71
C LYS A 293 32.22 22.07 -14.27
N ALA A 294 32.19 21.03 -13.48
CA ALA A 294 33.28 20.07 -13.31
C ALA A 294 32.96 19.12 -12.17
N SER A 295 32.41 17.99 -12.48
CA SER A 295 32.69 16.65 -11.97
C SER A 295 31.47 15.73 -12.09
N ILE A 296 31.69 14.73 -12.89
CA ILE A 296 30.96 13.43 -12.94
C ILE A 296 29.42 13.52 -13.09
N LYS A 297 28.98 13.51 -14.34
CA LYS A 297 27.58 13.26 -14.75
C LYS A 297 27.07 11.92 -14.19
N LYS A 298 26.40 11.97 -13.07
CA LYS A 298 25.25 11.09 -12.82
C LYS A 298 24.04 12.03 -12.81
N SER A 299 23.51 12.27 -13.98
CA SER A 299 22.35 13.14 -14.20
C SER A 299 21.15 12.60 -13.42
N ALA A 300 20.69 13.36 -12.43
CA ALA A 300 19.30 13.22 -11.98
C ALA A 300 18.45 13.61 -13.21
N VAL A 301 17.86 12.62 -13.86
CA VAL A 301 16.96 12.86 -14.98
C VAL A 301 15.71 13.54 -14.44
N VAL A 302 15.55 14.80 -14.76
CA VAL A 302 14.32 15.54 -14.46
C VAL A 302 13.21 14.92 -15.29
N ILE A 303 12.24 14.30 -14.63
CA ILE A 303 11.03 13.81 -15.29
C ILE A 303 10.24 15.05 -15.70
N LYS A 304 10.17 15.30 -17.00
CA LYS A 304 9.28 16.34 -17.51
C LYS A 304 7.85 15.83 -17.38
N ASN A 305 7.11 16.35 -16.42
CA ASN A 305 5.73 15.92 -16.21
C ASN A 305 4.82 16.49 -17.30
N LYS A 306 4.66 15.71 -18.37
CA LYS A 306 3.69 15.96 -19.45
C LYS A 306 2.48 15.01 -19.33
N GLY A 307 2.47 14.18 -18.31
CA GLY A 307 1.36 13.28 -18.01
C GLY A 307 0.17 13.99 -17.40
N PRO A 308 -0.93 13.26 -17.12
CA PRO A 308 -2.09 13.83 -16.41
C PRO A 308 -1.66 14.51 -15.11
N ALA A 309 -2.27 15.64 -14.78
CA ALA A 309 -1.97 16.41 -13.56
C ALA A 309 -2.19 15.52 -12.33
N VAL A 310 -1.19 15.48 -11.44
CA VAL A 310 -1.24 14.65 -10.22
C VAL A 310 -2.25 15.22 -9.22
N THR A 311 -2.56 16.49 -9.31
CA THR A 311 -3.68 17.18 -8.69
C THR A 311 -4.19 18.21 -9.71
N PRO A 312 -5.43 18.56 -9.78
CA PRO A 312 -6.09 19.23 -8.66
C PRO A 312 -7.20 18.39 -8.03
N VAL A 313 -7.48 18.71 -6.80
CA VAL A 313 -8.75 18.38 -6.16
C VAL A 313 -9.85 18.92 -7.08
N ILE A 314 -10.72 18.06 -7.54
CA ILE A 314 -11.89 18.49 -8.32
C ILE A 314 -12.84 19.20 -7.36
N GLU A 315 -12.89 20.52 -7.44
CA GLU A 315 -13.87 21.29 -6.69
C GLU A 315 -15.22 21.20 -7.41
N ILE A 316 -16.08 20.32 -6.91
CA ILE A 316 -17.45 20.28 -7.35
C ILE A 316 -18.19 21.37 -6.55
N GLY A 317 -18.55 22.44 -7.22
CA GLY A 317 -19.30 23.54 -6.62
C GLY A 317 -20.69 23.10 -6.16
N TYR A 318 -21.41 23.96 -5.50
CA TYR A 318 -22.78 23.66 -5.07
C TYR A 318 -23.64 23.28 -6.28
N ILE A 319 -24.20 22.07 -6.24
CA ILE A 319 -25.16 21.58 -7.23
C ILE A 319 -26.52 21.65 -6.55
N PRO A 320 -27.46 22.45 -7.08
CA PRO A 320 -28.83 22.56 -6.51
C PRO A 320 -29.51 21.19 -6.42
N GLU A 321 -30.33 21.01 -5.41
CA GLU A 321 -31.21 19.85 -5.35
C GLU A 321 -32.05 19.85 -6.62
N GLY A 322 -32.04 18.75 -7.37
CA GLY A 322 -32.70 18.65 -8.64
C GLY A 322 -34.23 18.88 -8.51
N THR A 323 -34.79 19.50 -9.53
CA THR A 323 -36.23 19.68 -9.62
C THR A 323 -36.90 18.33 -9.99
N VAL A 324 -37.71 17.80 -9.11
CA VAL A 324 -38.47 16.55 -9.37
C VAL A 324 -39.42 16.79 -10.57
N THR A 325 -39.34 15.92 -11.55
CA THR A 325 -40.12 16.02 -12.78
C THR A 325 -40.74 14.68 -13.16
N GLY A 326 -41.64 14.70 -14.11
CA GLY A 326 -42.23 13.48 -14.67
C GLY A 326 -41.20 12.74 -15.56
N TYR A 327 -41.38 11.43 -15.69
CA TYR A 327 -40.50 10.61 -16.52
C TYR A 327 -40.51 11.02 -18.00
N ASP A 328 -41.72 11.44 -18.51
CA ASP A 328 -41.85 11.81 -19.92
C ASP A 328 -40.98 13.01 -20.25
N ASP A 329 -40.92 14.01 -19.37
CA ASP A 329 -40.10 15.20 -19.55
C ASP A 329 -38.58 14.84 -19.42
N LEU A 330 -38.27 13.93 -18.49
CA LEU A 330 -36.86 13.52 -18.23
C LEU A 330 -36.31 12.68 -19.40
N PHE A 331 -37.14 11.74 -19.92
CA PHE A 331 -36.72 10.85 -21.02
C PHE A 331 -36.66 11.53 -22.39
N GLU A 332 -37.04 12.81 -22.52
CA GLU A 332 -36.75 13.63 -23.69
C GLU A 332 -35.28 14.04 -23.74
N ALA A 333 -34.56 14.01 -22.58
CA ALA A 333 -33.14 14.36 -22.53
C ALA A 333 -32.30 13.29 -23.24
N PRO A 334 -31.34 13.67 -24.12
CA PRO A 334 -30.48 12.70 -24.82
C PRO A 334 -29.43 12.10 -23.91
N GLU A 335 -29.27 12.67 -22.72
CA GLU A 335 -28.21 12.30 -21.80
C GLU A 335 -28.70 12.38 -20.36
N LEU A 336 -28.49 11.28 -19.60
CA LEU A 336 -28.85 11.21 -18.18
C LEU A 336 -27.66 10.75 -17.34
N ALA A 337 -27.63 11.16 -16.08
CA ALA A 337 -26.74 10.62 -15.05
C ALA A 337 -27.55 9.72 -14.12
N MET A 338 -26.94 8.62 -13.65
CA MET A 338 -27.65 7.63 -12.82
C MET A 338 -26.79 7.12 -11.67
N ALA A 339 -27.40 7.02 -10.49
CA ALA A 339 -26.78 6.34 -9.34
C ALA A 339 -27.81 5.54 -8.57
N ALA A 340 -27.42 4.39 -8.02
CA ALA A 340 -28.28 3.56 -7.18
C ALA A 340 -28.50 4.22 -5.81
N VAL A 341 -29.71 4.10 -5.29
CA VAL A 341 -30.10 4.55 -3.95
C VAL A 341 -30.71 3.35 -3.24
N THR A 342 -30.09 2.91 -2.16
CA THR A 342 -30.57 1.74 -1.39
C THR A 342 -31.00 2.17 0.00
N ASP A 343 -32.29 2.03 0.28
CA ASP A 343 -32.90 2.26 1.59
C ASP A 343 -34.02 1.23 1.76
N GLY A 344 -33.64 0.03 2.16
CA GLY A 344 -34.54 -1.13 2.20
C GLY A 344 -34.72 -1.74 0.79
N LYS A 345 -35.06 -0.92 -0.20
CA LYS A 345 -35.20 -1.29 -1.61
C LYS A 345 -34.24 -0.48 -2.45
N THR A 346 -33.72 -1.04 -3.54
CA THR A 346 -32.86 -0.31 -4.47
C THR A 346 -33.72 0.34 -5.57
N VAL A 347 -33.57 1.65 -5.70
CA VAL A 347 -34.11 2.46 -6.80
C VAL A 347 -32.96 3.24 -7.42
N PHE A 348 -33.17 3.86 -8.59
CA PHE A 348 -32.10 4.59 -9.27
C PHE A 348 -32.48 6.06 -9.43
N CYS A 349 -31.64 6.94 -8.94
CA CYS A 349 -31.79 8.38 -9.11
C CYS A 349 -31.26 8.78 -10.48
N LEU A 350 -32.10 9.43 -11.28
CA LEU A 350 -31.77 9.94 -12.60
C LEU A 350 -31.70 11.47 -12.53
N PHE A 351 -30.72 12.05 -13.25
CA PHE A 351 -30.56 13.49 -13.43
C PHE A 351 -30.31 13.80 -14.90
N ASP A 352 -30.83 14.90 -15.41
CA ASP A 352 -30.40 15.47 -16.69
C ASP A 352 -29.49 16.70 -16.45
N ARG A 353 -28.93 17.25 -17.52
CA ARG A 353 -28.04 18.43 -17.43
C ARG A 353 -28.76 19.73 -17.05
N ALA A 354 -30.11 19.77 -17.16
CA ALA A 354 -30.93 20.90 -16.72
C ALA A 354 -31.25 20.86 -15.22
N GLY A 355 -30.85 19.79 -14.52
CA GLY A 355 -31.13 19.60 -13.10
C GLY A 355 -32.52 18.98 -12.82
N ARG A 356 -33.17 18.44 -13.84
CA ARG A 356 -34.43 17.67 -13.64
C ARG A 356 -34.07 16.29 -13.10
N THR A 357 -34.85 15.74 -12.20
CA THR A 357 -34.58 14.47 -11.53
C THR A 357 -35.83 13.63 -11.33
N ALA A 358 -35.68 12.30 -11.37
CA ALA A 358 -36.70 11.34 -11.00
C ALA A 358 -36.07 10.07 -10.40
N MET A 359 -36.87 9.31 -9.67
CA MET A 359 -36.43 8.05 -9.03
C MET A 359 -37.00 6.87 -9.83
N LEU A 360 -36.18 6.19 -10.59
CA LEU A 360 -36.52 5.00 -11.38
C LEU A 360 -36.66 3.79 -10.46
N ASP A 361 -37.86 3.24 -10.37
CA ASP A 361 -38.16 2.04 -9.58
C ASP A 361 -38.22 0.81 -10.51
N PRO A 362 -37.30 -0.18 -10.30
CA PRO A 362 -37.30 -1.39 -11.13
C PRO A 362 -38.60 -2.21 -11.09
N ASP A 363 -39.42 -2.07 -10.04
CA ASP A 363 -40.69 -2.79 -9.92
C ASP A 363 -41.86 -2.09 -10.64
N ASP A 364 -41.67 -0.85 -11.08
CA ASP A 364 -42.66 -0.14 -11.88
C ASP A 364 -42.51 -0.50 -13.38
N ASN A 365 -43.23 -1.51 -13.80
CA ASN A 365 -43.18 -2.03 -15.17
C ASN A 365 -43.43 -0.97 -16.25
N ASN A 366 -44.32 0.01 -15.97
CA ASN A 366 -44.62 1.06 -16.96
C ASN A 366 -43.42 1.99 -17.18
N THR A 367 -42.82 2.43 -16.07
CA THR A 367 -41.62 3.29 -16.12
C THR A 367 -40.44 2.52 -16.71
N MET A 368 -40.28 1.23 -16.38
CA MET A 368 -39.22 0.39 -16.91
C MET A 368 -39.29 0.17 -18.41
N LYS A 369 -40.53 0.10 -18.98
CA LYS A 369 -40.73 0.06 -20.44
C LYS A 369 -40.21 1.35 -21.10
N LYS A 370 -40.57 2.52 -20.54
CA LYS A 370 -40.11 3.82 -21.05
C LYS A 370 -38.58 3.93 -20.93
N TRP A 371 -38.03 3.49 -19.80
CA TRP A 371 -36.58 3.44 -19.56
C TRP A 371 -35.89 2.57 -20.59
N SER A 372 -36.42 1.38 -20.89
CA SER A 372 -35.85 0.48 -21.91
C SER A 372 -35.78 1.15 -23.29
N VAL A 373 -36.87 1.86 -23.67
CA VAL A 373 -36.91 2.63 -24.94
C VAL A 373 -35.87 3.74 -24.94
N TRP A 374 -35.73 4.49 -23.82
CA TRP A 374 -34.71 5.54 -23.69
C TRP A 374 -33.31 4.94 -23.87
N CYS A 375 -33.02 3.77 -23.30
CA CYS A 375 -31.72 3.09 -23.41
C CYS A 375 -31.33 2.74 -24.85
N GLU A 376 -32.30 2.66 -25.79
CA GLU A 376 -32.00 2.37 -27.19
C GLU A 376 -31.27 3.51 -27.90
N SER A 377 -31.37 4.74 -27.41
CA SER A 377 -30.76 5.92 -28.07
C SER A 377 -30.03 6.85 -27.11
N GLY A 378 -30.37 6.84 -25.82
CA GLY A 378 -29.81 7.71 -24.79
C GLY A 378 -28.34 7.40 -24.40
N SER A 379 -27.64 8.41 -23.90
CA SER A 379 -26.29 8.29 -23.35
C SER A 379 -26.36 8.40 -21.81
N LEU A 380 -25.68 7.49 -21.10
CA LEU A 380 -25.77 7.40 -19.65
C LEU A 380 -24.41 7.64 -18.98
N THR A 381 -24.37 8.63 -18.08
CA THR A 381 -23.21 8.92 -17.22
C THR A 381 -23.43 8.23 -15.87
N LEU A 382 -22.45 7.45 -15.42
CA LEU A 382 -22.54 6.70 -14.17
C LEU A 382 -21.15 6.48 -13.56
N PHE A 383 -21.14 5.85 -12.40
CA PHE A 383 -19.91 5.42 -11.72
C PHE A 383 -20.00 3.90 -11.51
N GLY A 384 -19.07 3.14 -12.12
CA GLY A 384 -19.01 1.69 -11.91
C GLY A 384 -19.94 0.87 -12.80
N TYR A 385 -19.82 0.99 -14.10
CA TYR A 385 -20.63 0.27 -15.08
C TYR A 385 -20.62 -1.25 -14.86
N ARG A 386 -19.43 -1.84 -14.63
CA ARG A 386 -19.29 -3.28 -14.35
C ARG A 386 -20.11 -3.69 -13.12
N GLU A 387 -20.02 -2.90 -12.05
CA GLU A 387 -20.75 -3.19 -10.80
C GLU A 387 -22.27 -3.08 -11.00
N MET A 388 -22.71 -2.08 -11.77
CA MET A 388 -24.13 -1.93 -12.12
C MET A 388 -24.64 -3.17 -12.85
N LEU A 389 -23.89 -3.64 -13.87
CA LEU A 389 -24.23 -4.85 -14.64
C LEU A 389 -24.20 -6.12 -13.77
N ALA A 390 -23.28 -6.22 -12.82
CA ALA A 390 -23.14 -7.42 -11.97
C ALA A 390 -24.23 -7.52 -10.90
N LYS A 391 -24.66 -6.38 -10.34
CA LYS A 391 -25.57 -6.34 -9.19
C LYS A 391 -27.05 -6.21 -9.55
N TYR A 392 -27.37 -5.52 -10.65
CA TYR A 392 -28.74 -5.12 -10.93
C TYR A 392 -29.22 -5.64 -12.27
N ASP A 393 -30.44 -6.19 -12.28
CA ASP A 393 -31.07 -6.69 -13.50
C ASP A 393 -31.96 -5.59 -14.08
N ILE A 394 -31.32 -4.54 -14.60
CA ILE A 394 -32.02 -3.42 -15.27
C ILE A 394 -31.42 -3.18 -16.66
N PRO A 395 -32.21 -2.78 -17.66
CA PRO A 395 -31.66 -2.39 -18.95
C PRO A 395 -30.70 -1.19 -18.79
N LEU A 396 -29.57 -1.24 -19.47
CA LEU A 396 -28.63 -0.12 -19.56
C LEU A 396 -28.28 0.10 -21.03
N PRO A 397 -27.96 1.34 -21.43
CA PRO A 397 -27.45 1.58 -22.78
C PRO A 397 -26.23 0.71 -23.09
N PRO A 398 -25.99 0.37 -24.36
CA PRO A 398 -24.78 -0.38 -24.73
C PRO A 398 -23.51 0.42 -24.43
N ALA A 399 -22.39 -0.29 -24.25
CA ALA A 399 -21.12 0.26 -23.75
C ALA A 399 -20.66 1.52 -24.49
N GLU A 400 -20.89 1.61 -25.79
CA GLU A 400 -20.50 2.79 -26.60
C GLU A 400 -21.25 4.08 -26.23
N ARG A 401 -22.37 3.99 -25.49
CA ARG A 401 -23.12 5.14 -25.00
C ARG A 401 -23.03 5.32 -23.49
N ILE A 402 -22.12 4.59 -22.86
CA ILE A 402 -21.83 4.73 -21.41
C ILE A 402 -20.66 5.71 -21.21
N LYS A 403 -20.84 6.58 -20.25
CA LYS A 403 -19.80 7.50 -19.74
C LYS A 403 -19.52 7.10 -18.30
N ASP A 404 -18.53 6.22 -18.10
CA ASP A 404 -18.19 5.72 -16.76
C ASP A 404 -17.07 6.56 -16.16
N VAL A 405 -17.43 7.32 -15.13
CA VAL A 405 -16.51 8.21 -14.40
C VAL A 405 -15.36 7.42 -13.74
N GLU A 406 -15.64 6.20 -13.25
CA GLU A 406 -14.64 5.34 -12.64
C GLU A 406 -13.59 4.88 -13.67
N VAL A 407 -14.04 4.42 -14.83
CA VAL A 407 -13.15 4.00 -15.92
C VAL A 407 -12.28 5.17 -16.40
N ALA A 408 -12.91 6.35 -16.61
CA ALA A 408 -12.18 7.55 -17.07
C ALA A 408 -11.09 7.94 -16.05
N HIS A 409 -11.45 7.97 -14.77
CA HIS A 409 -10.49 8.29 -13.70
C HIS A 409 -9.33 7.28 -13.67
N TYR A 410 -9.65 5.99 -13.73
CA TYR A 410 -8.63 4.92 -13.71
C TYR A 410 -7.67 5.03 -14.90
N LEU A 411 -8.17 5.28 -16.09
CA LEU A 411 -7.33 5.39 -17.30
C LEU A 411 -6.31 6.54 -17.19
N LEU A 412 -6.67 7.62 -16.46
CA LEU A 412 -5.79 8.77 -16.21
C LEU A 412 -4.86 8.52 -15.01
N HIS A 413 -5.29 7.75 -13.99
CA HIS A 413 -4.62 7.62 -12.69
C HIS A 413 -4.59 6.17 -12.19
N PRO A 414 -3.97 5.23 -12.94
CA PRO A 414 -4.05 3.79 -12.60
C PRO A 414 -3.36 3.39 -11.29
N ASP A 415 -2.43 4.18 -10.77
CA ASP A 415 -1.68 3.87 -9.55
C ASP A 415 -2.31 4.40 -8.25
N ARG A 416 -3.47 5.06 -8.31
CA ARG A 416 -4.08 5.65 -7.11
C ARG A 416 -4.75 4.62 -6.17
N GLY A 417 -5.03 3.41 -6.66
CA GLY A 417 -5.58 2.31 -5.84
C GLY A 417 -7.09 2.35 -5.64
N GLY A 418 -7.60 1.53 -4.73
CA GLY A 418 -9.02 1.27 -4.56
C GLY A 418 -9.91 2.43 -4.12
N SER A 419 -9.36 3.47 -3.47
CA SER A 419 -10.07 4.72 -3.16
C SER A 419 -9.63 5.84 -4.10
N ALA A 420 -9.34 5.46 -5.32
CA ALA A 420 -8.63 6.29 -6.29
C ALA A 420 -9.29 7.65 -6.53
N ILE A 421 -10.59 7.64 -6.81
CA ILE A 421 -11.31 8.88 -7.12
C ILE A 421 -11.43 9.80 -5.89
N GLU A 422 -11.53 9.24 -4.70
CA GLU A 422 -11.62 10.02 -3.45
C GLU A 422 -10.38 10.89 -3.23
N LYS A 423 -9.20 10.39 -3.60
CA LYS A 423 -7.95 11.16 -3.54
C LYS A 423 -7.98 12.35 -4.51
N THR A 424 -8.59 12.16 -5.67
CA THR A 424 -8.75 13.23 -6.68
C THR A 424 -9.80 14.25 -6.25
N LEU A 425 -10.90 13.79 -5.64
CA LEU A 425 -11.96 14.66 -5.10
C LEU A 425 -11.55 15.39 -3.81
N GLY A 426 -10.53 14.88 -3.10
CA GLY A 426 -10.17 15.40 -1.78
C GLY A 426 -11.21 15.12 -0.69
N ARG A 427 -12.16 14.24 -0.96
CA ARG A 427 -13.26 13.86 -0.06
C ARG A 427 -13.81 12.48 -0.46
N LYS A 428 -14.65 11.92 0.39
CA LYS A 428 -15.32 10.66 0.08
C LYS A 428 -16.25 10.82 -1.13
N LEU A 429 -16.33 9.79 -1.95
CA LEU A 429 -17.27 9.73 -3.05
C LEU A 429 -18.70 9.75 -2.48
N PRO A 430 -19.56 10.69 -2.90
CA PRO A 430 -20.93 10.67 -2.41
C PRO A 430 -21.68 9.44 -2.92
N ALA A 431 -22.84 9.17 -2.37
CA ALA A 431 -23.71 8.06 -2.76
C ALA A 431 -25.10 8.57 -3.14
N GLY A 432 -25.85 7.72 -3.79
CA GLY A 432 -27.28 7.95 -4.08
C GLY A 432 -27.51 9.22 -4.92
N LYS A 433 -28.53 9.99 -4.53
CA LYS A 433 -28.95 11.21 -5.23
C LYS A 433 -27.80 12.22 -5.42
N LYS A 434 -26.97 12.39 -4.39
CA LYS A 434 -25.83 13.33 -4.45
C LYS A 434 -24.77 12.86 -5.46
N LEU A 435 -24.50 11.55 -5.54
CA LEU A 435 -23.62 11.03 -6.58
C LEU A 435 -24.19 11.32 -7.97
N ALA A 436 -25.46 10.98 -8.20
CA ALA A 436 -26.13 11.21 -9.50
C ALA A 436 -26.02 12.67 -9.94
N SER A 437 -26.24 13.61 -9.03
CA SER A 437 -26.18 15.06 -9.34
C SER A 437 -24.77 15.54 -9.70
N GLU A 438 -23.71 14.88 -9.21
CA GLU A 438 -22.32 15.30 -9.43
C GLU A 438 -21.63 14.64 -10.64
N LEU A 439 -22.23 13.57 -11.19
CA LEU A 439 -21.59 12.75 -12.23
C LEU A 439 -21.26 13.54 -13.51
N PHE A 440 -22.12 14.43 -13.97
CA PHE A 440 -21.86 15.24 -15.15
C PHE A 440 -20.63 16.15 -14.95
N THR A 441 -20.54 16.77 -13.76
CA THR A 441 -19.41 17.66 -13.43
C THR A 441 -18.09 16.86 -13.41
N MET A 442 -18.12 15.66 -12.83
CA MET A 442 -16.94 14.77 -12.83
C MET A 442 -16.55 14.40 -14.26
N TRP A 443 -17.52 13.99 -15.07
CA TRP A 443 -17.28 13.59 -16.45
C TRP A 443 -16.67 14.75 -17.27
N ASP A 444 -17.22 15.95 -17.12
CA ASP A 444 -16.77 17.15 -17.84
C ASP A 444 -15.32 17.54 -17.50
N VAL A 445 -14.83 17.13 -16.32
CA VAL A 445 -13.40 17.30 -15.94
C VAL A 445 -12.53 16.23 -16.60
N PHE A 446 -12.97 14.97 -16.64
CA PHE A 446 -12.15 13.86 -17.16
C PHE A 446 -12.17 13.77 -18.70
N GLU A 447 -13.28 14.02 -19.34
CA GLU A 447 -13.42 13.83 -20.80
C GLU A 447 -12.36 14.58 -21.62
N PRO A 448 -12.06 15.87 -21.34
CA PRO A 448 -11.00 16.57 -22.08
C PRO A 448 -9.63 15.93 -21.92
N GLU A 449 -9.28 15.45 -20.71
CA GLU A 449 -8.01 14.79 -20.45
C GLU A 449 -7.94 13.41 -21.13
N ILE A 450 -9.05 12.65 -21.13
CA ILE A 450 -9.16 11.37 -21.84
C ILE A 450 -8.85 11.59 -23.35
N LYS A 451 -9.46 12.60 -23.96
CA LYS A 451 -9.23 12.97 -25.37
C LYS A 451 -7.79 13.44 -25.61
N LYS A 452 -7.27 14.30 -24.75
CA LYS A 452 -5.90 14.85 -24.81
C LYS A 452 -4.83 13.73 -24.80
N PHE A 453 -5.03 12.70 -23.98
CA PHE A 453 -4.10 11.57 -23.88
C PHE A 453 -4.44 10.43 -24.85
N GLY A 454 -5.47 10.58 -25.70
CA GLY A 454 -5.85 9.59 -26.72
C GLY A 454 -6.38 8.28 -26.11
N LEU A 455 -7.05 8.35 -24.97
CA LEU A 455 -7.56 7.19 -24.22
C LEU A 455 -9.00 6.86 -24.57
N ASP A 456 -9.69 7.71 -25.34
CA ASP A 456 -11.10 7.54 -25.69
C ASP A 456 -11.37 6.26 -26.48
N LYS A 457 -10.48 5.91 -27.41
CA LYS A 457 -10.57 4.67 -28.20
C LYS A 457 -10.44 3.44 -27.26
N LEU A 458 -9.40 3.41 -26.44
CA LEU A 458 -9.17 2.32 -25.48
C LEU A 458 -10.39 2.13 -24.55
N MET A 459 -10.91 3.25 -24.02
CA MET A 459 -12.07 3.23 -23.15
C MET A 459 -13.30 2.63 -23.83
N LYS A 460 -13.62 3.08 -25.03
CA LYS A 460 -14.82 2.70 -25.78
C LYS A 460 -14.74 1.29 -26.37
N GLU A 461 -13.56 0.89 -26.86
CA GLU A 461 -13.40 -0.38 -27.58
C GLU A 461 -12.98 -1.54 -26.68
N LEU A 462 -12.42 -1.23 -25.49
CA LEU A 462 -11.92 -2.27 -24.57
C LEU A 462 -12.52 -2.16 -23.17
N ASP A 463 -12.19 -1.11 -22.40
CA ASP A 463 -12.49 -1.12 -20.95
C ASP A 463 -14.00 -1.09 -20.65
N LEU A 464 -14.81 -0.35 -21.42
CA LEU A 464 -16.27 -0.33 -21.22
C LEU A 464 -16.93 -1.64 -21.68
N PRO A 465 -16.69 -2.17 -22.90
CA PRO A 465 -17.27 -3.46 -23.29
C PRO A 465 -16.81 -4.62 -22.41
N LEU A 466 -15.56 -4.59 -21.93
CA LEU A 466 -15.03 -5.60 -21.01
C LEU A 466 -15.86 -5.66 -19.71
N SER A 467 -16.40 -4.54 -19.26
CA SER A 467 -17.24 -4.47 -18.03
C SER A 467 -18.40 -5.49 -18.10
N ALA A 468 -19.02 -5.65 -19.27
CA ALA A 468 -20.12 -6.63 -19.44
C ALA A 468 -19.60 -8.08 -19.34
N ALA A 469 -18.49 -8.39 -19.97
CA ALA A 469 -17.89 -9.74 -19.92
C ALA A 469 -17.47 -10.10 -18.47
N LEU A 470 -16.88 -9.14 -17.73
CA LEU A 470 -16.48 -9.34 -16.34
C LEU A 470 -17.69 -9.46 -15.40
N ALA A 471 -18.76 -8.70 -15.65
CA ALA A 471 -20.02 -8.85 -14.92
C ALA A 471 -20.62 -10.26 -15.12
N ASN A 472 -20.59 -10.77 -16.36
CA ASN A 472 -21.03 -12.14 -16.67
C ASN A 472 -20.16 -13.18 -15.94
N LEU A 473 -18.83 -13.00 -15.98
CA LEU A 473 -17.87 -13.88 -15.30
C LEU A 473 -18.19 -13.94 -13.80
N GLN A 474 -18.44 -12.80 -13.16
CA GLN A 474 -18.82 -12.72 -11.75
C GLN A 474 -20.16 -13.41 -11.49
N ARG A 475 -21.18 -13.16 -12.33
CA ARG A 475 -22.50 -13.79 -12.18
C ARG A 475 -22.46 -15.31 -12.39
N ASN A 476 -21.65 -15.78 -13.33
CA ASN A 476 -21.47 -17.22 -13.60
C ASN A 476 -20.91 -17.95 -12.38
N GLY A 477 -19.87 -17.38 -11.76
CA GLY A 477 -19.18 -17.98 -10.62
C GLY A 477 -18.50 -19.30 -10.96
N ILE A 478 -17.84 -19.89 -9.96
CA ILE A 478 -17.25 -21.22 -10.04
C ILE A 478 -17.81 -22.08 -8.89
N TYR A 479 -18.08 -23.35 -9.16
CA TYR A 479 -18.57 -24.28 -8.14
C TYR A 479 -17.41 -24.85 -7.35
N ALA A 480 -17.53 -24.82 -6.02
CA ALA A 480 -16.61 -25.46 -5.08
C ALA A 480 -17.34 -26.53 -4.29
N ASP A 481 -16.77 -27.71 -4.26
CA ASP A 481 -17.26 -28.85 -3.47
C ASP A 481 -17.04 -28.55 -1.99
N THR A 482 -18.10 -28.18 -1.28
CA THR A 482 -18.02 -27.77 0.14
C THR A 482 -17.60 -28.93 1.04
N GLU A 483 -17.95 -30.19 0.71
CA GLU A 483 -17.53 -31.36 1.51
C GLU A 483 -16.01 -31.54 1.42
N LYS A 484 -15.45 -31.38 0.24
CA LYS A 484 -13.98 -31.45 0.04
C LYS A 484 -13.27 -30.30 0.78
N LEU A 485 -13.84 -29.09 0.76
CA LEU A 485 -13.27 -27.95 1.48
C LEU A 485 -13.31 -28.16 2.99
N VAL A 486 -14.40 -28.71 3.54
CA VAL A 486 -14.52 -29.04 4.97
C VAL A 486 -13.50 -30.11 5.36
N SER A 487 -13.42 -31.20 4.58
CA SER A 487 -12.42 -32.23 4.81
C SER A 487 -11.00 -31.69 4.81
N MET A 488 -10.73 -30.75 3.89
CA MET A 488 -9.41 -30.11 3.81
C MET A 488 -9.16 -29.19 5.02
N GLU A 489 -10.17 -28.46 5.49
CA GLU A 489 -10.09 -27.65 6.73
C GLU A 489 -9.69 -28.55 7.91
N GLU A 490 -10.39 -29.67 8.10
CA GLU A 490 -10.13 -30.61 9.20
C GLU A 490 -8.70 -31.15 9.14
N ASP A 491 -8.26 -31.63 8.00
CA ASP A 491 -6.92 -32.17 7.80
C ASP A 491 -5.82 -31.13 7.99
N LEU A 492 -6.06 -29.88 7.57
CA LEU A 492 -5.11 -28.77 7.78
C LEU A 492 -5.01 -28.41 9.27
N VAL A 493 -6.14 -28.36 9.99
CA VAL A 493 -6.14 -28.10 11.44
C VAL A 493 -5.35 -29.21 12.15
N GLU A 494 -5.55 -30.46 11.77
CA GLU A 494 -4.80 -31.59 12.33
C GLU A 494 -3.29 -31.46 12.01
N ALA A 495 -2.94 -31.17 10.76
CA ALA A 495 -1.55 -31.02 10.32
C ALA A 495 -0.86 -29.87 11.07
N ILE A 496 -1.51 -28.71 11.17
CA ILE A 496 -0.99 -27.54 11.91
C ILE A 496 -0.74 -27.92 13.37
N THR A 497 -1.71 -28.57 14.02
CA THR A 497 -1.61 -29.01 15.41
C THR A 497 -0.45 -29.98 15.59
N GLN A 498 -0.27 -30.93 14.65
CA GLN A 498 0.84 -31.87 14.70
C GLN A 498 2.19 -31.18 14.52
N THR A 499 2.29 -30.22 13.58
CA THR A 499 3.52 -29.44 13.34
C THR A 499 3.90 -28.63 14.58
N GLU A 500 2.90 -28.02 15.25
CA GLU A 500 3.12 -27.30 16.52
C GLU A 500 3.66 -28.25 17.62
N LYS A 501 3.09 -29.42 17.76
CA LYS A 501 3.56 -30.44 18.72
C LYS A 501 4.98 -30.91 18.38
N ASP A 502 5.26 -31.20 17.11
CA ASP A 502 6.60 -31.60 16.67
C ASP A 502 7.64 -30.58 17.06
N ILE A 503 7.33 -29.29 16.86
CA ILE A 503 8.25 -28.19 17.22
C ILE A 503 8.39 -28.10 18.74
N GLU A 504 7.29 -28.21 19.50
CA GLU A 504 7.31 -28.18 20.96
C GLU A 504 8.16 -29.35 21.52
N GLU A 505 8.06 -30.54 20.94
CA GLU A 505 8.87 -31.71 21.34
C GLU A 505 10.36 -31.50 21.02
N LEU A 506 10.68 -30.88 19.88
CA LEU A 506 12.06 -30.60 19.47
C LEU A 506 12.71 -29.49 20.31
N VAL A 507 11.94 -28.53 20.77
CA VAL A 507 12.43 -27.33 21.45
C VAL A 507 12.29 -27.43 22.97
N GLY A 508 11.31 -28.18 23.47
CA GLY A 508 11.00 -28.34 24.90
C GLY A 508 10.12 -27.22 25.47
N GLU A 509 9.63 -26.32 24.61
CA GLU A 509 8.78 -25.18 24.99
C GLU A 509 7.70 -24.92 23.95
N SER A 510 6.54 -24.45 24.41
CA SER A 510 5.47 -24.03 23.52
C SER A 510 5.76 -22.62 22.98
N ILE A 511 5.75 -22.45 21.67
CA ILE A 511 6.11 -21.22 20.95
C ILE A 511 4.95 -20.79 20.07
N ASN A 512 4.59 -19.51 20.12
CA ASN A 512 3.63 -18.94 19.17
C ASN A 512 4.33 -18.70 17.83
N LEU A 513 4.13 -19.61 16.88
CA LEU A 513 4.78 -19.59 15.56
C LEU A 513 4.28 -18.44 14.66
N ASN A 514 3.17 -17.78 15.04
CA ASN A 514 2.68 -16.56 14.38
C ASN A 514 3.35 -15.29 14.90
N SER A 515 4.16 -15.38 15.96
CA SER A 515 4.87 -14.25 16.53
C SER A 515 6.32 -14.18 15.97
N PRO A 516 6.64 -13.22 15.10
CA PRO A 516 8.03 -13.07 14.61
C PRO A 516 9.05 -12.93 15.74
N LYS A 517 8.64 -12.31 16.87
CA LYS A 517 9.50 -12.14 18.04
C LYS A 517 9.82 -13.48 18.71
N GLN A 518 8.82 -14.33 18.92
CA GLN A 518 9.03 -15.66 19.53
C GLN A 518 9.80 -16.60 18.60
N VAL A 519 9.50 -16.57 17.31
CA VAL A 519 10.24 -17.34 16.30
C VAL A 519 11.69 -16.85 16.21
N GLY A 520 11.93 -15.54 16.27
CA GLY A 520 13.28 -14.98 16.29
C GLY A 520 14.07 -15.44 17.53
N TRP A 521 13.46 -15.36 18.69
CA TRP A 521 14.03 -15.88 19.93
C TRP A 521 14.40 -17.38 19.79
N LEU A 522 13.44 -18.19 19.31
CA LEU A 522 13.65 -19.63 19.12
C LEU A 522 14.85 -19.92 18.20
N LEU A 523 14.89 -19.31 17.02
CA LEU A 523 15.93 -19.60 16.02
C LEU A 523 17.32 -19.09 16.45
N PHE A 524 17.39 -17.85 16.94
CA PHE A 524 18.69 -17.16 17.09
C PHE A 524 19.21 -17.13 18.54
N GLU A 525 18.34 -17.19 19.55
CA GLU A 525 18.74 -17.17 20.96
C GLU A 525 18.68 -18.56 21.61
N HIS A 526 17.65 -19.34 21.35
CA HIS A 526 17.47 -20.68 21.93
C HIS A 526 18.26 -21.74 21.14
N LEU A 527 18.10 -21.80 19.82
CA LEU A 527 18.77 -22.79 18.94
C LEU A 527 20.16 -22.31 18.44
N HIS A 528 20.52 -21.07 18.69
CA HIS A 528 21.79 -20.46 18.28
C HIS A 528 22.11 -20.60 16.78
N LEU A 529 21.06 -20.56 15.92
CA LEU A 529 21.26 -20.58 14.46
C LEU A 529 21.88 -19.25 13.98
N PRO A 530 22.66 -19.27 12.88
CA PRO A 530 23.31 -18.05 12.41
C PRO A 530 22.25 -17.03 11.92
N PRO A 531 22.28 -15.79 12.41
CA PRO A 531 21.35 -14.75 11.92
C PRO A 531 21.74 -14.31 10.51
N ILE A 532 20.80 -14.36 9.60
CA ILE A 532 20.98 -14.07 8.17
C ILE A 532 20.74 -12.58 7.85
N LYS A 533 19.67 -12.03 8.44
CA LYS A 533 19.22 -10.69 8.09
C LYS A 533 18.70 -9.96 9.33
N LYS A 534 19.15 -8.72 9.54
CA LYS A 534 18.73 -7.88 10.66
C LYS A 534 17.58 -6.97 10.26
N THR A 535 16.67 -6.73 11.20
CA THR A 535 15.56 -5.75 11.06
C THR A 535 15.74 -4.67 12.13
N GLN A 536 14.90 -3.66 12.10
CA GLN A 536 14.93 -2.57 13.10
C GLN A 536 14.65 -3.07 14.52
N THR A 537 13.91 -4.17 14.66
CA THR A 537 13.46 -4.68 15.96
C THR A 537 14.11 -6.02 16.35
N GLY A 538 15.09 -6.51 15.57
CA GLY A 538 15.74 -7.79 15.84
C GLY A 538 16.20 -8.48 14.57
N TYR A 539 16.22 -9.80 14.57
CA TYR A 539 16.56 -10.60 13.39
C TYR A 539 15.31 -10.97 12.61
N SER A 540 15.41 -10.93 11.27
CA SER A 540 14.30 -11.32 10.39
C SER A 540 14.02 -12.82 10.51
N THR A 541 12.74 -13.16 10.50
CA THR A 541 12.24 -14.53 10.41
C THR A 541 11.38 -14.71 9.14
N ASP A 542 11.60 -13.87 8.12
CA ASP A 542 10.84 -13.98 6.88
C ASP A 542 11.15 -15.30 6.13
N MET A 543 10.33 -15.62 5.13
CA MET A 543 10.44 -16.90 4.42
C MET A 543 11.83 -17.11 3.82
N SER A 544 12.44 -16.06 3.25
CA SER A 544 13.79 -16.16 2.65
C SER A 544 14.88 -16.55 3.67
N VAL A 545 14.74 -16.04 4.90
CA VAL A 545 15.66 -16.37 6.01
C VAL A 545 15.44 -17.84 6.42
N LEU A 546 14.18 -18.27 6.58
CA LEU A 546 13.87 -19.66 6.93
C LEU A 546 14.37 -20.64 5.86
N GLU A 547 14.18 -20.32 4.57
CA GLU A 547 14.67 -21.13 3.44
C GLU A 547 16.20 -21.28 3.46
N GLU A 548 16.91 -20.22 3.84
CA GLU A 548 18.36 -20.26 3.95
C GLU A 548 18.80 -21.12 5.15
N LEU A 549 18.13 -20.97 6.31
CA LEU A 549 18.37 -21.80 7.50
C LEU A 549 18.02 -23.27 7.24
N ALA A 550 17.01 -23.55 6.44
CA ALA A 550 16.57 -24.88 6.06
C ALA A 550 17.59 -25.64 5.20
N ARG A 551 18.58 -24.95 4.63
CA ARG A 551 19.69 -25.54 3.86
C ARG A 551 20.89 -25.93 4.73
N LEU A 552 20.87 -25.59 6.01
CA LEU A 552 21.93 -25.97 6.95
C LEU A 552 21.96 -27.50 7.13
N PRO A 553 23.11 -28.10 7.49
CA PRO A 553 23.14 -29.53 7.75
C PRO A 553 22.34 -29.91 9.00
N GLU A 554 21.85 -31.16 9.05
CA GLU A 554 21.17 -31.68 10.25
C GLU A 554 22.11 -31.62 11.46
N PRO A 555 21.57 -31.34 12.67
CA PRO A 555 20.13 -31.14 12.98
C PRO A 555 19.65 -29.69 12.85
N LEU A 556 20.50 -28.75 12.39
CA LEU A 556 20.22 -27.30 12.40
C LEU A 556 19.04 -26.91 11.50
N CYS A 557 18.81 -27.64 10.41
CA CYS A 557 17.75 -27.37 9.45
C CYS A 557 16.35 -27.86 9.90
N VAL A 558 16.28 -28.72 10.92
CA VAL A 558 15.01 -29.44 11.28
C VAL A 558 13.91 -28.45 11.70
N VAL A 559 14.18 -27.57 12.66
CA VAL A 559 13.21 -26.59 13.16
C VAL A 559 12.84 -25.55 12.10
N PRO A 560 13.81 -24.95 11.35
CA PRO A 560 13.45 -24.07 10.22
C PRO A 560 12.50 -24.73 9.20
N ASN A 561 12.76 -25.99 8.82
CA ASN A 561 11.87 -26.72 7.89
C ASN A 561 10.46 -26.90 8.48
N LYS A 562 10.35 -27.22 9.76
CA LYS A 562 9.05 -27.35 10.44
C LYS A 562 8.30 -26.00 10.50
N ILE A 563 9.01 -24.90 10.72
CA ILE A 563 8.38 -23.56 10.72
C ILE A 563 7.88 -23.19 9.31
N ILE A 564 8.63 -23.55 8.26
CA ILE A 564 8.19 -23.38 6.87
C ILE A 564 6.89 -24.16 6.65
N GLU A 565 6.88 -25.45 7.02
CA GLU A 565 5.72 -26.34 6.92
C GLU A 565 4.49 -25.72 7.62
N TYR A 566 4.66 -25.31 8.88
CA TYR A 566 3.61 -24.64 9.65
C TYR A 566 3.06 -23.40 8.93
N ARG A 567 3.93 -22.53 8.44
CA ARG A 567 3.52 -21.29 7.77
C ARG A 567 2.79 -21.54 6.46
N GLU A 568 3.20 -22.55 5.72
CA GLU A 568 2.50 -22.97 4.48
C GLU A 568 1.09 -23.47 4.82
N GLU A 569 0.98 -24.35 5.81
CA GLU A 569 -0.30 -24.92 6.25
C GLU A 569 -1.24 -23.82 6.78
N ALA A 570 -0.74 -22.96 7.67
CA ALA A 570 -1.51 -21.85 8.25
C ALA A 570 -1.97 -20.85 7.18
N LYS A 571 -1.11 -20.57 6.21
CA LYS A 571 -1.42 -19.67 5.08
C LYS A 571 -2.51 -20.27 4.17
N ILE A 572 -2.41 -21.58 3.86
CA ILE A 572 -3.43 -22.26 3.04
C ILE A 572 -4.78 -22.24 3.78
N LEU A 573 -4.78 -22.56 5.06
CA LEU A 573 -6.00 -22.57 5.87
C LEU A 573 -6.64 -21.17 5.95
N SER A 574 -5.91 -20.20 6.47
CA SER A 574 -6.46 -18.87 6.76
C SER A 574 -6.65 -18.00 5.50
N GLY A 575 -5.75 -18.13 4.53
CA GLY A 575 -5.76 -17.30 3.32
C GLY A 575 -6.64 -17.83 2.20
N PHE A 576 -6.91 -19.13 2.22
CA PHE A 576 -7.66 -19.78 1.12
C PHE A 576 -8.81 -20.62 1.61
N VAL A 577 -8.58 -21.70 2.36
CA VAL A 577 -9.66 -22.64 2.70
C VAL A 577 -10.82 -21.96 3.43
N LEU A 578 -10.56 -21.21 4.50
CA LEU A 578 -11.61 -20.55 5.29
C LEU A 578 -12.39 -19.49 4.49
N PRO A 579 -11.74 -18.55 3.79
CA PRO A 579 -12.49 -17.56 2.99
C PRO A 579 -13.29 -18.17 1.85
N PHE A 580 -12.73 -19.19 1.16
CA PHE A 580 -13.42 -19.85 0.05
C PHE A 580 -14.57 -20.71 0.54
N LEU A 581 -14.40 -21.43 1.68
CA LEU A 581 -15.48 -22.20 2.29
C LEU A 581 -16.64 -21.29 2.73
N ALA A 582 -16.34 -20.14 3.33
CA ALA A 582 -17.35 -19.15 3.72
C ALA A 582 -18.13 -18.66 2.48
N ALA A 583 -17.41 -18.33 1.40
CA ALA A 583 -18.04 -17.89 0.15
C ALA A 583 -18.88 -19.00 -0.49
N ALA A 584 -18.38 -20.24 -0.50
CA ALA A 584 -19.11 -21.40 -1.05
C ALA A 584 -20.39 -21.67 -0.25
N ARG A 585 -20.34 -21.63 1.08
CA ARG A 585 -21.51 -21.81 1.95
C ARG A 585 -22.57 -20.75 1.69
N ALA A 586 -22.15 -19.49 1.54
CA ALA A 586 -23.06 -18.35 1.26
C ALA A 586 -23.75 -18.49 -0.11
N GLY A 587 -23.09 -19.12 -1.09
CA GLY A 587 -23.56 -19.30 -2.47
C GLY A 587 -24.03 -20.72 -2.82
N GLU A 588 -24.32 -21.57 -1.85
CA GLU A 588 -24.75 -22.99 -2.07
C GLU A 588 -23.76 -23.74 -2.99
N GLY A 589 -22.47 -23.55 -2.75
CA GLY A 589 -21.38 -24.13 -3.54
C GLY A 589 -20.83 -23.19 -4.61
N MET A 590 -21.61 -22.20 -5.05
CA MET A 590 -21.16 -21.23 -6.06
C MET A 590 -20.38 -20.09 -5.42
N ILE A 591 -19.24 -19.79 -5.98
CA ILE A 591 -18.40 -18.65 -5.56
C ILE A 591 -18.39 -17.60 -6.66
N HIS A 592 -18.86 -16.39 -6.35
CA HIS A 592 -19.02 -15.26 -7.27
C HIS A 592 -17.98 -14.18 -6.97
N SER A 593 -16.72 -14.44 -7.31
CA SER A 593 -15.64 -13.46 -7.10
C SER A 593 -15.84 -12.22 -7.96
N THR A 594 -15.51 -11.06 -7.40
CA THR A 594 -15.49 -9.80 -8.15
C THR A 594 -14.20 -9.73 -8.98
N PHE A 595 -14.34 -9.59 -10.29
CA PHE A 595 -13.20 -9.35 -11.20
C PHE A 595 -13.13 -7.85 -11.49
N ASP A 596 -11.96 -7.26 -11.25
CA ASP A 596 -11.75 -5.82 -11.35
C ASP A 596 -10.64 -5.51 -12.35
N HIS A 597 -10.95 -4.65 -13.34
CA HIS A 597 -9.99 -4.20 -14.35
C HIS A 597 -9.46 -2.79 -14.08
N LEU A 598 -9.85 -2.18 -12.95
CA LEU A 598 -9.58 -0.77 -12.63
C LEU A 598 -8.72 -0.61 -11.35
N SER A 599 -7.97 -1.64 -10.95
CA SER A 599 -7.26 -1.64 -9.65
C SER A 599 -5.74 -1.75 -9.75
N THR A 600 -5.19 -2.07 -10.90
CA THR A 600 -3.73 -2.25 -11.05
C THR A 600 -3.11 -1.23 -11.99
N GLY A 601 -1.91 -0.76 -11.67
CA GLY A 601 -1.18 0.22 -12.49
C GLY A 601 -0.78 -0.28 -13.87
N THR A 602 -0.76 -1.60 -14.08
CA THR A 602 -0.39 -2.24 -15.36
C THR A 602 -1.58 -2.57 -16.25
N GLY A 603 -2.80 -2.42 -15.74
CA GLY A 603 -4.01 -2.84 -16.49
C GLY A 603 -4.36 -4.32 -16.31
N ARG A 604 -3.59 -5.10 -15.55
CA ARG A 604 -3.94 -6.48 -15.24
C ARG A 604 -5.25 -6.57 -14.47
N LEU A 605 -6.01 -7.63 -14.72
CA LEU A 605 -7.19 -7.93 -13.91
C LEU A 605 -6.76 -8.32 -12.50
N SER A 606 -7.58 -7.99 -11.53
CA SER A 606 -7.47 -8.50 -10.15
C SER A 606 -8.80 -9.14 -9.76
N SER A 607 -8.80 -9.89 -8.67
CA SER A 607 -10.04 -10.46 -8.13
C SER A 607 -10.07 -10.33 -6.61
N ARG A 608 -11.30 -10.28 -6.08
CA ARG A 608 -11.51 -10.15 -4.63
C ARG A 608 -12.84 -10.79 -4.22
N ASP A 609 -12.96 -11.08 -2.97
CA ASP A 609 -14.16 -11.55 -2.29
C ASP A 609 -14.70 -12.90 -2.83
N PRO A 610 -13.86 -13.98 -2.89
CA PRO A 610 -12.44 -14.13 -2.56
C PRO A 610 -11.51 -13.91 -3.76
N ASN A 611 -10.18 -13.79 -3.51
CA ASN A 611 -9.19 -13.61 -4.59
C ASN A 611 -8.88 -14.95 -5.25
N VAL A 612 -9.49 -15.22 -6.40
CA VAL A 612 -9.31 -16.44 -7.19
C VAL A 612 -8.04 -16.43 -8.04
N GLN A 613 -7.45 -15.27 -8.28
CA GLN A 613 -6.25 -15.15 -9.14
C GLN A 613 -4.95 -15.48 -8.40
N ASN A 614 -4.97 -15.50 -7.06
CA ASN A 614 -3.81 -15.83 -6.25
C ASN A 614 -3.87 -17.23 -5.62
N MET A 615 -4.76 -18.10 -6.11
CA MET A 615 -4.84 -19.47 -5.62
C MET A 615 -3.47 -20.17 -5.66
N PRO A 616 -3.10 -20.94 -4.62
CA PRO A 616 -1.79 -21.60 -4.60
C PRO A 616 -1.67 -22.63 -5.74
N VAL A 617 -0.45 -22.74 -6.30
CA VAL A 617 -0.18 -23.59 -7.47
C VAL A 617 0.75 -24.76 -7.13
N PHE A 618 1.63 -24.59 -6.13
CA PHE A 618 2.68 -25.57 -5.81
C PHE A 618 2.44 -26.20 -4.42
N GLY A 619 2.82 -27.47 -4.31
CA GLY A 619 2.73 -28.26 -3.08
C GLY A 619 1.45 -29.10 -2.99
N LYS A 620 1.47 -30.06 -2.09
CA LYS A 620 0.35 -31.03 -1.88
C LYS A 620 -0.98 -30.33 -1.53
N TRP A 621 -0.92 -29.33 -0.69
CA TRP A 621 -2.10 -28.57 -0.24
C TRP A 621 -2.68 -27.71 -1.36
N ALA A 622 -1.82 -27.16 -2.21
CA ALA A 622 -2.24 -26.35 -3.36
C ALA A 622 -3.04 -27.21 -4.37
N THR A 623 -2.53 -28.38 -4.71
CA THR A 623 -3.22 -29.31 -5.62
C THR A 623 -4.58 -29.72 -5.03
N ARG A 624 -4.58 -30.12 -3.75
CA ARG A 624 -5.80 -30.54 -3.04
C ARG A 624 -6.83 -29.41 -2.97
N PHE A 625 -6.39 -28.18 -2.71
CA PHE A 625 -7.27 -26.98 -2.71
C PHE A 625 -7.92 -26.80 -4.09
N ARG A 626 -7.12 -26.86 -5.16
CA ARG A 626 -7.62 -26.70 -6.53
C ARG A 626 -8.55 -27.87 -6.95
N ASP A 627 -8.40 -29.06 -6.37
CA ASP A 627 -9.29 -30.22 -6.59
C ASP A 627 -10.67 -30.05 -5.95
N CYS A 628 -10.84 -29.07 -5.05
CA CYS A 628 -12.15 -28.73 -4.49
C CYS A 628 -13.05 -28.01 -5.52
N PHE A 629 -12.45 -27.40 -6.56
CA PHE A 629 -13.20 -26.67 -7.58
C PHE A 629 -13.48 -27.60 -8.75
N VAL A 630 -14.77 -27.85 -8.98
CA VAL A 630 -15.25 -28.84 -9.96
C VAL A 630 -16.38 -28.22 -10.82
N PRO A 631 -16.70 -28.78 -12.00
CA PRO A 631 -17.83 -28.29 -12.78
C PRO A 631 -19.14 -28.33 -11.98
N SER A 632 -20.05 -27.40 -12.23
CA SER A 632 -21.26 -27.16 -11.44
C SER A 632 -22.41 -28.17 -11.70
N GLY A 633 -22.15 -29.31 -12.29
CA GLY A 633 -23.18 -30.33 -12.53
C GLY A 633 -22.66 -31.55 -13.23
N GLU A 634 -23.47 -32.61 -13.15
CA GLU A 634 -23.16 -33.88 -13.77
C GLU A 634 -23.00 -33.77 -15.29
N GLY A 635 -22.05 -34.49 -15.87
CA GLY A 635 -21.76 -34.47 -17.30
C GLY A 635 -21.00 -33.27 -17.82
N LYS A 636 -20.59 -32.36 -16.94
CA LYS A 636 -19.81 -31.17 -17.31
C LYS A 636 -18.32 -31.39 -17.10
N ILE A 637 -17.53 -30.59 -17.81
CA ILE A 637 -16.05 -30.59 -17.74
C ILE A 637 -15.54 -29.15 -17.82
N PHE A 638 -14.39 -28.87 -17.23
CA PHE A 638 -13.65 -27.64 -17.45
C PHE A 638 -12.84 -27.75 -18.72
N VAL A 639 -12.86 -26.67 -19.49
CA VAL A 639 -12.01 -26.41 -20.66
C VAL A 639 -11.28 -25.10 -20.40
N ALA A 640 -9.95 -25.06 -20.55
CA ALA A 640 -9.15 -23.85 -20.30
C ALA A 640 -8.10 -23.68 -21.40
N ALA A 641 -7.63 -22.47 -21.53
CA ALA A 641 -6.46 -22.17 -22.39
C ALA A 641 -5.65 -20.98 -21.86
N UNK A 642 -4.39 -20.95 -21.89
CA UNK A 642 -3.58 -20.04 -21.39
C UNK A 642 -2.71 -19.61 -22.41
N TYR A 643 -2.39 -18.48 -22.43
CA TYR A 643 -1.39 -17.94 -23.40
C TYR A 643 0.02 -18.46 -23.13
N SER A 644 0.73 -18.83 -24.15
CA SER A 644 2.12 -19.29 -24.06
C SER A 644 3.08 -18.11 -24.20
N GLN A 645 3.77 -17.74 -23.11
CA GLN A 645 4.87 -16.75 -23.09
C GLN A 645 4.47 -15.38 -23.68
N ILE A 646 3.27 -14.91 -23.41
CA ILE A 646 2.70 -13.71 -24.07
C ILE A 646 3.59 -12.46 -23.85
N GLU A 647 4.15 -12.27 -22.65
CA GLU A 647 5.01 -11.10 -22.37
C GLU A 647 6.30 -11.12 -23.19
N LEU A 648 6.89 -12.29 -23.43
CA LEU A 648 8.08 -12.42 -24.30
C LEU A 648 7.74 -12.21 -25.79
N ARG A 649 6.53 -12.58 -26.21
CA ARG A 649 6.03 -12.30 -27.57
C ARG A 649 5.81 -10.79 -27.75
N VAL A 650 5.27 -10.12 -26.73
CA VAL A 650 5.14 -8.65 -26.72
C VAL A 650 6.53 -8.01 -26.77
N LEU A 651 7.49 -8.48 -25.98
CA LEU A 651 8.87 -7.98 -26.01
C LEU A 651 9.50 -8.16 -27.41
N ALA A 652 9.33 -9.32 -28.05
CA ALA A 652 9.82 -9.57 -29.40
C ALA A 652 9.23 -8.57 -30.40
N HIS A 653 7.92 -8.31 -30.30
CA HIS A 653 7.21 -7.31 -31.14
C HIS A 653 7.77 -5.89 -30.91
N LEU A 654 7.85 -5.47 -29.65
CA LEU A 654 8.24 -4.09 -29.30
C LEU A 654 9.72 -3.80 -29.60
N SER A 655 10.60 -4.77 -29.36
CA SER A 655 12.04 -4.63 -29.59
C SER A 655 12.43 -4.84 -31.07
N GLY A 656 11.62 -5.57 -31.82
CA GLY A 656 11.98 -5.99 -33.19
C GLY A 656 13.20 -6.92 -33.21
N GLU A 657 13.45 -7.66 -32.10
CA GLU A 657 14.62 -8.54 -31.98
C GLU A 657 14.47 -9.75 -32.93
N LYS A 658 15.31 -9.79 -33.98
CA LYS A 658 15.23 -10.79 -35.06
C LYS A 658 15.29 -12.22 -34.52
N MET A 659 16.14 -12.49 -33.56
CA MET A 659 16.31 -13.84 -33.00
C MET A 659 15.04 -14.32 -32.30
N LEU A 660 14.41 -13.43 -31.50
CA LEU A 660 13.15 -13.72 -30.79
C LEU A 660 11.99 -13.88 -31.81
N LEU A 661 11.89 -12.95 -32.77
CA LEU A 661 10.85 -12.99 -33.80
C LEU A 661 10.92 -14.32 -34.58
N LYS A 662 12.13 -14.75 -34.96
CA LYS A 662 12.36 -16.02 -35.70
C LYS A 662 11.97 -17.21 -34.80
N ALA A 663 12.44 -17.25 -33.55
CA ALA A 663 12.14 -18.36 -32.64
C ALA A 663 10.62 -18.55 -32.48
N PHE A 664 9.87 -17.45 -32.28
CA PHE A 664 8.41 -17.50 -32.13
C PHE A 664 7.68 -17.87 -33.44
N SER A 665 8.13 -17.35 -34.58
CA SER A 665 7.48 -17.65 -35.87
C SER A 665 7.71 -19.11 -36.29
N GLU A 666 8.84 -19.70 -35.92
CA GLU A 666 9.16 -21.12 -36.19
C GLU A 666 8.63 -22.06 -35.07
N GLY A 667 7.97 -21.54 -34.04
CA GLY A 667 7.41 -22.36 -32.95
C GLY A 667 8.45 -23.00 -32.06
N ARG A 668 9.66 -22.42 -31.98
CA ARG A 668 10.75 -22.96 -31.16
C ARG A 668 10.56 -22.57 -29.68
N ASP A 669 11.14 -23.37 -28.80
CA ASP A 669 11.18 -23.06 -27.36
C ASP A 669 12.14 -21.89 -27.09
N VAL A 670 11.60 -20.71 -26.86
CA VAL A 670 12.39 -19.47 -26.68
C VAL A 670 13.39 -19.58 -25.53
N HIS A 671 13.10 -20.39 -24.50
CA HIS A 671 14.05 -20.56 -23.36
C HIS A 671 15.23 -21.47 -23.77
N MET A 672 14.96 -22.50 -24.56
CA MET A 672 16.04 -23.32 -25.16
C MET A 672 16.89 -22.50 -26.09
N GLU A 673 16.25 -21.72 -26.97
CA GLU A 673 16.95 -20.83 -27.90
C GLU A 673 17.82 -19.81 -27.20
N THR A 674 17.25 -19.16 -26.17
CA THR A 674 18.00 -18.17 -25.31
C THR A 674 19.21 -18.86 -24.67
N ALA A 675 19.03 -20.04 -24.11
CA ALA A 675 20.13 -20.80 -23.51
C ALA A 675 21.23 -21.11 -24.60
N SER A 676 20.80 -21.58 -25.75
CA SER A 676 21.70 -21.82 -26.88
C SER A 676 22.54 -20.56 -27.20
N TRP A 677 21.89 -19.43 -27.35
CA TRP A 677 22.57 -18.15 -27.66
C TRP A 677 23.53 -17.69 -26.55
N VAL A 678 23.08 -17.79 -25.27
CA VAL A 678 23.87 -17.31 -24.13
C VAL A 678 25.05 -18.25 -23.82
N PHE A 679 24.86 -19.56 -23.93
CA PHE A 679 25.94 -20.54 -23.66
C PHE A 679 26.80 -20.85 -24.90
N GLY A 680 26.33 -20.47 -26.08
CA GLY A 680 27.05 -20.71 -27.33
C GLY A 680 27.06 -22.19 -27.73
N LEU A 681 25.98 -22.91 -27.41
CA LEU A 681 25.81 -24.35 -27.67
C LEU A 681 24.62 -24.59 -28.62
N PRO A 682 24.63 -25.64 -29.44
CA PRO A 682 23.44 -26.03 -30.19
C PRO A 682 22.27 -26.33 -29.27
N SER A 683 21.04 -26.05 -29.71
CA SER A 683 19.84 -26.24 -28.89
C SER A 683 19.71 -27.68 -28.35
N GLU A 684 20.16 -28.67 -29.15
CA GLU A 684 20.13 -30.09 -28.80
C GLU A 684 21.07 -30.46 -27.67
N GLU A 685 22.08 -29.64 -27.39
CA GLU A 685 23.07 -29.86 -26.33
C GLU A 685 22.75 -29.11 -25.04
N ILE A 686 21.66 -28.29 -25.06
CA ILE A 686 21.25 -27.48 -23.88
C ILE A 686 20.60 -28.41 -22.85
N THR A 687 21.15 -28.38 -21.63
CA THR A 687 20.62 -29.13 -20.49
C THR A 687 19.35 -28.48 -19.97
N GLN A 688 18.53 -29.22 -19.23
CA GLN A 688 17.35 -28.70 -18.55
C GLN A 688 17.71 -27.60 -17.54
N GLU A 689 18.86 -27.70 -16.90
CA GLU A 689 19.35 -26.68 -15.98
C GLU A 689 19.67 -25.37 -16.70
N GLN A 690 20.34 -25.46 -17.86
CA GLN A 690 20.65 -24.27 -18.70
C GLN A 690 19.36 -23.63 -19.24
N ARG A 691 18.38 -24.45 -19.64
CA ARG A 691 17.06 -23.98 -20.06
C ARG A 691 16.33 -23.25 -18.90
N ARG A 692 16.35 -23.85 -17.69
CA ARG A 692 15.77 -23.25 -16.49
C ARG A 692 16.46 -21.91 -16.18
N PHE A 693 17.76 -21.88 -16.31
CA PHE A 693 18.57 -20.68 -16.16
C PHE A 693 18.12 -19.57 -17.14
N ALA A 694 18.03 -19.91 -18.44
CA ALA A 694 17.60 -18.97 -19.47
C ALA A 694 16.17 -18.45 -19.20
N LYS A 695 15.27 -19.30 -18.67
CA LYS A 695 13.93 -18.89 -18.25
C LYS A 695 14.00 -17.81 -17.17
N VAL A 696 14.86 -17.99 -16.16
CA VAL A 696 15.04 -17.01 -15.06
C VAL A 696 15.60 -15.69 -15.63
N VAL A 697 16.57 -15.76 -16.54
CA VAL A 697 17.17 -14.59 -17.18
C VAL A 697 16.14 -13.84 -18.03
N ASN A 698 15.40 -14.54 -18.89
CA ASN A 698 14.38 -13.95 -19.75
C ASN A 698 13.34 -13.16 -18.95
N PHE A 699 12.78 -13.75 -17.90
CA PHE A 699 11.80 -13.07 -17.06
C PHE A 699 12.44 -12.06 -16.12
N GLY A 700 13.60 -12.37 -15.55
CA GLY A 700 14.31 -11.48 -14.64
C GLY A 700 14.63 -10.13 -15.29
N LEU A 701 15.23 -10.16 -16.46
CA LEU A 701 15.61 -8.94 -17.18
C LEU A 701 14.38 -8.17 -17.66
N LEU A 702 13.35 -8.90 -18.09
CA LEU A 702 12.06 -8.32 -18.49
C LEU A 702 11.41 -7.53 -17.34
N TYR A 703 11.57 -8.01 -16.09
CA TYR A 703 11.05 -7.33 -14.90
C TYR A 703 12.06 -6.35 -14.28
N GLY A 704 13.12 -6.00 -14.98
CA GLY A 704 14.12 -5.03 -14.53
C GLY A 704 15.04 -5.53 -13.41
N MET A 705 15.20 -6.85 -13.34
CA MET A 705 16.12 -7.47 -12.36
C MET A 705 17.57 -7.22 -12.81
N GLY A 706 18.35 -6.60 -11.94
CA GLY A 706 19.77 -6.42 -12.18
C GLY A 706 20.60 -7.66 -11.81
N ALA A 707 21.90 -7.60 -12.05
CA ALA A 707 22.84 -8.70 -11.77
C ALA A 707 22.77 -9.22 -10.32
N HIS A 708 22.53 -8.35 -9.36
CA HIS A 708 22.40 -8.74 -7.95
C HIS A 708 21.20 -9.65 -7.69
N GLY A 709 20.02 -9.26 -8.17
CA GLY A 709 18.80 -10.08 -8.01
C GLY A 709 18.89 -11.41 -8.78
N LEU A 710 19.52 -11.37 -9.96
CA LEU A 710 19.75 -12.56 -10.78
C LEU A 710 20.71 -13.54 -10.07
N ALA A 711 21.81 -13.01 -9.46
CA ALA A 711 22.76 -13.80 -8.68
C ALA A 711 22.07 -14.55 -7.51
N GLN A 712 21.24 -13.84 -6.75
CA GLN A 712 20.47 -14.44 -5.64
C GLN A 712 19.51 -15.55 -6.14
N ARG A 713 18.80 -15.28 -7.23
CA ARG A 713 17.76 -16.20 -7.73
C ARG A 713 18.37 -17.46 -8.36
N LEU A 714 19.56 -17.35 -8.94
CA LEU A 714 20.27 -18.46 -9.58
C LEU A 714 21.27 -19.17 -8.65
N GLY A 715 21.55 -18.61 -7.48
CA GLY A 715 22.54 -19.15 -6.55
C GLY A 715 23.98 -19.06 -7.07
N ILE A 716 24.29 -18.00 -7.87
CA ILE A 716 25.61 -17.80 -8.48
C ILE A 716 26.22 -16.48 -7.96
N SER A 717 27.52 -16.27 -8.22
CA SER A 717 28.19 -15.03 -7.80
C SER A 717 27.70 -13.83 -8.62
N ARG A 718 27.79 -12.63 -8.06
CA ARG A 718 27.40 -11.38 -8.72
C ARG A 718 28.22 -11.13 -10.02
N PRO A 719 29.54 -11.37 -10.05
CA PRO A 719 30.28 -11.27 -11.31
C PRO A 719 29.80 -12.23 -12.39
N GLN A 720 29.49 -13.49 -12.03
CA GLN A 720 28.90 -14.47 -12.99
C GLN A 720 27.56 -13.98 -13.53
N ALA A 721 26.68 -13.49 -12.68
CA ALA A 721 25.38 -12.92 -13.09
C ALA A 721 25.58 -11.71 -14.00
N ALA A 722 26.52 -10.81 -13.69
CA ALA A 722 26.84 -9.65 -14.52
C ALA A 722 27.34 -10.05 -15.92
N ALA A 723 28.25 -11.04 -15.99
CA ALA A 723 28.75 -11.56 -17.26
C ALA A 723 27.64 -12.17 -18.11
N MET A 724 26.68 -12.86 -17.48
CA MET A 724 25.53 -13.44 -18.17
C MET A 724 24.57 -12.39 -18.70
N VAL A 725 24.29 -11.34 -17.93
CA VAL A 725 23.48 -10.19 -18.38
C VAL A 725 24.14 -9.53 -19.60
N GLU A 726 25.46 -9.33 -19.53
CA GLU A 726 26.24 -8.75 -20.65
C GLU A 726 26.14 -9.64 -21.88
N ARG A 727 26.35 -10.95 -21.71
CA ARG A 727 26.23 -11.93 -22.81
C ARG A 727 24.81 -11.92 -23.41
N TYR A 728 23.76 -11.95 -22.58
CA TYR A 728 22.37 -11.89 -23.03
C TYR A 728 22.14 -10.67 -23.93
N PHE A 729 22.57 -9.49 -23.50
CA PHE A 729 22.37 -8.25 -24.27
C PHE A 729 23.31 -8.15 -25.49
N SER A 730 24.43 -8.87 -25.51
CA SER A 730 25.30 -8.92 -26.67
C SER A 730 24.65 -9.74 -27.81
N VAL A 731 23.89 -10.78 -27.45
CA VAL A 731 23.19 -11.62 -28.45
C VAL A 731 21.81 -11.08 -28.81
N LEU A 732 21.23 -10.22 -27.96
CA LEU A 732 19.90 -9.61 -28.16
C LEU A 732 20.02 -8.06 -28.09
N PRO A 733 20.74 -7.44 -29.03
CA PRO A 733 21.03 -5.99 -28.96
C PRO A 733 19.76 -5.11 -29.08
N ASN A 734 18.75 -5.57 -29.86
CA ASN A 734 17.52 -4.79 -30.05
C ASN A 734 16.68 -4.80 -28.78
N VAL A 735 16.73 -5.88 -27.97
CA VAL A 735 16.09 -5.91 -26.65
C VAL A 735 16.72 -4.83 -25.77
N LYS A 736 18.06 -4.79 -25.69
CA LYS A 736 18.77 -3.77 -24.92
C LYS A 736 18.37 -2.34 -25.34
N GLY A 737 18.43 -2.10 -26.66
CA GLY A 737 18.04 -0.79 -27.24
C GLY A 737 16.61 -0.40 -26.90
N TYR A 738 15.68 -1.35 -26.94
CA TYR A 738 14.27 -1.12 -26.60
C TYR A 738 14.13 -0.75 -25.11
N LEU A 739 14.80 -1.48 -24.20
CA LEU A 739 14.71 -1.20 -22.76
C LEU A 739 15.24 0.21 -22.44
N GLU A 740 16.39 0.58 -23.01
CA GLU A 740 17.00 1.91 -22.83
C GLU A 740 16.11 3.02 -23.40
N LYS A 741 15.56 2.79 -24.58
CA LYS A 741 14.61 3.70 -25.25
C LYS A 741 13.36 3.91 -24.40
N SER A 742 12.78 2.83 -23.89
CA SER A 742 11.55 2.88 -23.05
C SER A 742 11.75 3.77 -21.82
N VAL A 743 12.90 3.62 -21.13
CA VAL A 743 13.22 4.44 -19.95
C VAL A 743 13.36 5.91 -20.34
N ARG A 744 14.10 6.19 -21.41
CA ARG A 744 14.32 7.57 -21.89
C ARG A 744 12.99 8.25 -22.27
N GLU A 745 12.19 7.58 -23.11
CA GLU A 745 10.93 8.13 -23.60
C GLU A 745 9.91 8.36 -22.46
N ALA A 746 9.83 7.40 -21.53
CA ALA A 746 8.93 7.52 -20.37
C ALA A 746 9.32 8.72 -19.51
N LYS A 747 10.62 8.93 -19.26
CA LYS A 747 11.10 10.08 -18.47
C LYS A 747 10.85 11.41 -19.19
N GLU A 748 11.00 11.45 -20.51
CA GLU A 748 10.74 12.66 -21.32
C GLU A 748 9.24 13.00 -21.39
N ALA A 749 8.38 11.98 -21.50
CA ALA A 749 6.92 12.16 -21.56
C ALA A 749 6.29 12.37 -20.18
N GLY A 750 6.89 11.78 -19.13
CA GLY A 750 6.32 11.74 -17.78
C GLY A 750 5.34 10.58 -17.57
N TYR A 751 5.21 9.69 -18.55
CA TYR A 751 4.35 8.49 -18.49
C TYR A 751 4.84 7.42 -19.47
N THR A 752 4.47 6.16 -19.20
CA THR A 752 4.65 5.08 -20.18
C THR A 752 3.37 4.94 -21.02
N ARG A 753 3.48 4.33 -22.19
CA ARG A 753 2.32 4.04 -23.07
C ARG A 753 2.47 2.64 -23.69
N SER A 754 1.38 1.86 -23.61
CA SER A 754 1.32 0.54 -24.27
C SER A 754 0.91 0.66 -25.75
N ILE A 755 1.01 -0.43 -26.49
CA ILE A 755 0.57 -0.50 -27.92
C ILE A 755 -0.92 -0.22 -28.08
N PHE A 756 -1.73 -0.42 -27.04
CA PHE A 756 -3.16 -0.14 -27.05
C PHE A 756 -3.49 1.30 -26.59
N GLY A 757 -2.46 2.08 -26.25
CA GLY A 757 -2.62 3.47 -25.84
C GLY A 757 -2.74 3.67 -24.31
N ARG A 758 -2.81 2.62 -23.52
CA ARG A 758 -2.90 2.69 -22.06
C ARG A 758 -1.67 3.41 -21.51
N ILE A 759 -1.87 4.40 -20.61
CA ILE A 759 -0.78 5.17 -20.01
C ILE A 759 -0.61 4.85 -18.52
N ARG A 760 0.61 5.08 -18.02
CA ARG A 760 0.91 5.01 -16.59
C ARG A 760 1.80 6.19 -16.20
N PRO A 761 1.26 7.19 -15.50
CA PRO A 761 2.04 8.38 -15.10
C PRO A 761 3.16 8.06 -14.11
N LEU A 762 4.37 8.52 -14.39
CA LEU A 762 5.54 8.24 -13.53
C LEU A 762 5.54 9.05 -12.24
N ALA A 763 4.93 10.24 -12.24
CA ALA A 763 4.82 11.07 -11.04
C ALA A 763 4.06 10.36 -9.92
N GLU A 764 3.02 9.59 -10.26
CA GLU A 764 2.23 8.81 -9.30
C GLU A 764 3.04 7.65 -8.72
N VAL A 765 3.82 6.98 -9.56
CA VAL A 765 4.73 5.91 -9.13
C VAL A 765 5.79 6.46 -8.16
N ALA A 766 6.34 7.62 -8.44
CA ALA A 766 7.36 8.26 -7.60
C ALA A 766 6.82 8.58 -6.19
N THR A 767 5.53 8.93 -6.07
CA THR A 767 4.91 9.25 -4.78
C THR A 767 4.58 8.00 -3.94
N THR A 768 4.37 6.85 -4.60
CA THR A 768 3.99 5.60 -3.91
C THR A 768 5.20 4.69 -3.63
N ALA A 769 6.33 4.93 -4.27
CA ALA A 769 7.52 4.08 -4.15
C ALA A 769 8.26 4.31 -2.83
N GLY A 770 8.53 3.24 -2.10
CA GLY A 770 9.43 3.25 -0.96
C GLY A 770 10.89 3.46 -1.41
N ARG A 771 11.75 3.88 -0.48
CA ARG A 771 13.19 4.14 -0.72
C ARG A 771 13.95 2.85 -1.06
N GLY A 772 14.54 2.79 -2.22
CA GLY A 772 15.40 1.69 -2.70
C GLY A 772 15.14 1.40 -4.17
N ASN A 773 16.14 1.03 -4.93
CA ASN A 773 16.16 0.74 -6.38
C ASN A 773 15.15 1.56 -7.22
N ASN A 774 15.64 2.35 -8.14
CA ASN A 774 14.83 3.27 -8.96
C ASN A 774 13.58 2.58 -9.54
N PRO A 775 12.37 2.71 -8.92
CA PRO A 775 11.16 2.03 -9.40
C PRO A 775 10.69 2.56 -10.75
N ILE A 776 11.09 3.77 -11.11
CA ILE A 776 10.69 4.46 -12.34
C ILE A 776 11.22 3.72 -13.56
N ASP A 777 12.51 3.35 -13.58
CA ASP A 777 13.11 2.62 -14.70
C ASP A 777 12.42 1.27 -14.91
N ARG A 778 12.13 0.57 -13.80
CA ARG A 778 11.43 -0.71 -13.84
C ARG A 778 10.00 -0.56 -14.37
N VAL A 779 9.27 0.46 -13.92
CA VAL A 779 7.90 0.75 -14.41
C VAL A 779 7.93 1.12 -15.90
N ALA A 780 8.91 1.93 -16.32
CA ALA A 780 9.06 2.35 -17.72
C ALA A 780 9.25 1.15 -18.67
N VAL A 781 9.98 0.13 -18.21
CA VAL A 781 10.25 -1.10 -18.99
C VAL A 781 9.05 -2.07 -18.95
N ASN A 782 8.55 -2.36 -17.74
CA ASN A 782 7.59 -3.43 -17.51
C ASN A 782 6.17 -3.07 -17.96
N THR A 783 5.74 -1.83 -17.71
CA THR A 783 4.34 -1.47 -17.91
C THR A 783 3.90 -1.63 -19.37
N PRO A 784 4.63 -1.16 -20.40
CA PRO A 784 4.19 -1.34 -21.79
C PRO A 784 4.01 -2.81 -22.15
N ILE A 785 4.87 -3.70 -21.66
CA ILE A 785 4.85 -5.13 -21.94
C ILE A 785 3.66 -5.79 -21.21
N GLN A 786 3.56 -5.58 -19.92
CA GLN A 786 2.50 -6.18 -19.09
C GLN A 786 1.11 -5.67 -19.47
N SER A 787 0.99 -4.37 -19.76
CA SER A 787 -0.27 -3.77 -20.20
C SER A 787 -0.72 -4.37 -21.53
N ALA A 788 0.20 -4.50 -22.51
CA ALA A 788 -0.12 -5.08 -23.80
C ALA A 788 -0.57 -6.54 -23.66
N ALA A 789 0.17 -7.34 -22.88
CA ALA A 789 -0.18 -8.74 -22.61
C ALA A 789 -1.56 -8.85 -21.95
N SER A 790 -1.84 -7.98 -20.97
CA SER A 790 -3.13 -7.93 -20.29
C SER A 790 -4.26 -7.53 -21.23
N ASP A 791 -4.06 -6.51 -22.06
CA ASP A 791 -5.09 -6.02 -22.98
C ASP A 791 -5.40 -7.08 -24.06
N ILE A 792 -4.38 -7.85 -24.51
CA ILE A 792 -4.60 -9.03 -25.40
C ILE A 792 -5.53 -10.04 -24.71
N ALA A 793 -5.27 -10.38 -23.44
CA ALA A 793 -6.11 -11.30 -22.68
C ALA A 793 -7.54 -10.75 -22.49
N LYS A 794 -7.69 -9.45 -22.22
CA LYS A 794 -8.99 -8.77 -22.08
C LYS A 794 -9.81 -8.82 -23.39
N ILE A 795 -9.15 -8.60 -24.52
CA ILE A 795 -9.80 -8.70 -25.85
C ILE A 795 -10.31 -10.13 -26.06
N ALA A 796 -9.50 -11.13 -25.69
CA ALA A 796 -9.88 -12.55 -25.81
C ALA A 796 -11.10 -12.85 -24.92
N ILE A 797 -11.10 -12.40 -23.67
CA ILE A 797 -12.23 -12.58 -22.72
C ILE A 797 -13.52 -11.98 -23.33
N MET A 798 -13.42 -10.75 -23.80
CA MET A 798 -14.57 -10.02 -24.38
C MET A 798 -15.11 -10.72 -25.63
N ARG A 799 -14.23 -11.14 -26.52
CA ARG A 799 -14.63 -11.87 -27.76
C ARG A 799 -15.22 -13.24 -27.41
N PHE A 800 -14.63 -13.94 -26.45
CA PHE A 800 -15.06 -15.29 -26.05
C PHE A 800 -16.39 -15.26 -25.31
N ASP A 801 -16.66 -14.24 -24.50
CA ASP A 801 -17.98 -14.03 -23.87
C ASP A 801 -19.10 -13.96 -24.92
N LYS A 802 -18.83 -13.29 -26.04
CA LYS A 802 -19.74 -13.23 -27.18
C LYS A 802 -19.92 -14.61 -27.83
N VAL A 803 -18.82 -15.32 -28.07
CA VAL A 803 -18.85 -16.68 -28.68
C VAL A 803 -19.68 -17.65 -27.83
N ILE A 804 -19.48 -17.63 -26.50
CA ILE A 804 -20.23 -18.46 -25.55
C ILE A 804 -21.75 -18.19 -25.71
N LYS A 805 -22.16 -16.93 -25.70
CA LYS A 805 -23.57 -16.54 -25.80
C LYS A 805 -24.21 -16.97 -27.10
N GLU A 806 -23.47 -16.85 -28.21
CA GLU A 806 -23.99 -17.11 -29.56
C GLU A 806 -23.92 -18.58 -29.95
N GLU A 807 -22.87 -19.32 -29.57
CA GLU A 807 -22.56 -20.66 -30.10
C GLU A 807 -22.74 -21.80 -29.10
N PHE A 808 -22.71 -21.55 -27.78
CA PHE A 808 -22.65 -22.62 -26.76
C PHE A 808 -23.68 -22.45 -25.65
N LYS A 809 -24.91 -22.86 -25.90
CA LYS A 809 -25.96 -22.83 -24.86
C LYS A 809 -25.59 -23.73 -23.70
N GLY A 810 -25.57 -23.19 -22.49
CA GLY A 810 -25.24 -23.92 -21.26
C GLY A 810 -23.75 -23.93 -20.90
N ALA A 811 -22.86 -23.49 -21.78
CA ALA A 811 -21.47 -23.24 -21.43
C ALA A 811 -21.32 -21.86 -20.78
N LYS A 812 -20.32 -21.68 -19.95
CA LYS A 812 -20.04 -20.40 -19.31
C LYS A 812 -18.56 -20.25 -18.97
N THR A 813 -18.04 -19.05 -19.07
CA THR A 813 -16.73 -18.70 -18.53
C THR A 813 -16.85 -18.61 -17.02
N VAL A 814 -16.01 -19.30 -16.28
CA VAL A 814 -16.10 -19.41 -14.80
C VAL A 814 -14.93 -18.74 -14.08
N LEU A 815 -13.74 -18.67 -14.72
CA LEU A 815 -12.57 -18.01 -14.14
C LEU A 815 -11.70 -17.36 -15.20
N GLN A 816 -11.01 -16.33 -14.77
CA GLN A 816 -9.85 -15.78 -15.47
C GLN A 816 -8.70 -15.75 -14.45
N ILE A 817 -7.60 -16.41 -14.74
CA ILE A 817 -6.41 -16.48 -13.86
C ILE A 817 -5.20 -16.08 -14.69
N HIS A 818 -4.61 -14.92 -14.41
CA HIS A 818 -3.44 -14.36 -15.12
C HIS A 818 -3.71 -14.23 -16.64
N ASP A 819 -3.17 -15.13 -17.44
CA ASP A 819 -3.31 -15.18 -18.92
C ASP A 819 -4.15 -16.37 -19.39
N SER A 820 -4.88 -17.01 -18.46
CA SER A 820 -5.73 -18.18 -18.73
C SER A 820 -7.21 -17.82 -18.59
N ILE A 821 -8.03 -18.41 -19.50
CA ILE A 821 -9.50 -18.39 -19.44
C ILE A 821 -9.96 -19.82 -19.12
N VAL A 822 -10.84 -19.98 -18.14
CA VAL A 822 -11.42 -21.27 -17.74
C VAL A 822 -12.93 -21.22 -17.97
N CYS A 823 -13.43 -22.23 -18.65
CA CYS A 823 -14.83 -22.40 -19.01
C CYS A 823 -15.37 -23.72 -18.47
N GLU A 824 -16.68 -23.80 -18.35
CA GLU A 824 -17.43 -24.99 -18.01
C GLU A 824 -18.43 -25.28 -19.15
N CYS A 825 -18.50 -26.54 -19.62
CA CYS A 825 -19.47 -26.94 -20.64
C CYS A 825 -19.85 -28.42 -20.45
N MET A 826 -20.88 -28.85 -21.18
CA MET A 826 -21.21 -30.30 -21.29
C MET A 826 -20.05 -31.00 -22.01
N GLN A 827 -19.73 -32.21 -21.60
CA GLN A 827 -18.61 -32.99 -22.12
C GLN A 827 -18.68 -33.16 -23.65
N GLU A 828 -19.90 -33.29 -24.21
CA GLU A 828 -20.13 -33.40 -25.64
C GLU A 828 -19.72 -32.16 -26.45
N ASP A 829 -19.72 -30.98 -25.82
CA ASP A 829 -19.29 -29.72 -26.43
C ASP A 829 -17.79 -29.43 -26.25
N ALA A 830 -17.08 -30.17 -25.42
CA ALA A 830 -15.70 -29.85 -24.97
C ALA A 830 -14.74 -29.70 -26.15
N ASP A 831 -14.76 -30.59 -27.16
CA ASP A 831 -13.88 -30.47 -28.32
C ASP A 831 -14.10 -29.20 -29.13
N ARG A 832 -15.39 -28.89 -29.35
CA ARG A 832 -15.78 -27.69 -30.12
C ARG A 832 -15.46 -26.42 -29.34
N LEU A 833 -15.75 -26.40 -28.05
CA LEU A 833 -15.47 -25.23 -27.16
C LEU A 833 -13.97 -24.97 -27.05
N GLU A 834 -13.17 -26.03 -26.85
CA GLU A 834 -11.70 -25.92 -26.80
C GLU A 834 -11.14 -25.29 -28.06
N LYS A 835 -11.53 -25.81 -29.19
CA LYS A 835 -11.10 -25.30 -30.51
C LYS A 835 -11.45 -23.81 -30.66
N ARG A 836 -12.70 -23.44 -30.34
CA ARG A 836 -13.16 -22.04 -30.42
C ARG A 836 -12.42 -21.13 -29.44
N LEU A 837 -12.16 -21.61 -28.22
CA LEU A 837 -11.41 -20.82 -27.20
C LEU A 837 -9.99 -20.54 -27.74
N VAL A 838 -9.28 -21.54 -28.25
CA VAL A 838 -7.94 -21.37 -28.81
C VAL A 838 -7.99 -20.42 -30.01
N GLU A 839 -8.93 -20.58 -30.91
CA GLU A 839 -9.12 -19.70 -32.11
C GLU A 839 -9.31 -18.24 -31.70
N VAL A 840 -10.15 -17.99 -30.70
CA VAL A 840 -10.43 -16.63 -30.23
C VAL A 840 -9.18 -16.03 -29.58
N MET A 841 -8.48 -16.79 -28.73
CA MET A 841 -7.27 -16.32 -28.06
C MET A 841 -6.14 -16.04 -29.06
N GLU A 842 -5.85 -16.96 -29.95
CA GLU A 842 -4.81 -16.83 -31.00
C GLU A 842 -5.20 -15.76 -32.05
N GLY A 843 -6.51 -15.51 -32.23
CA GLY A 843 -7.06 -14.51 -33.15
C GLY A 843 -6.93 -13.07 -32.69
N VAL A 844 -6.29 -12.78 -31.57
CA VAL A 844 -5.94 -11.42 -31.19
C VAL A 844 -4.64 -11.04 -31.89
N ASP A 845 -4.76 -10.77 -33.21
CA ASP A 845 -3.64 -10.60 -34.13
C ASP A 845 -3.15 -9.13 -34.14
N VAL A 846 -2.45 -8.74 -33.08
CA VAL A 846 -1.91 -7.38 -32.90
C VAL A 846 -0.37 -7.33 -32.84
N LEU A 847 0.25 -8.52 -32.76
CA LEU A 847 1.71 -8.63 -32.67
C LEU A 847 2.26 -9.12 -34.03
N ASN A 848 3.52 -8.82 -34.31
CA ASN A 848 4.22 -9.34 -35.50
C ASN A 848 4.83 -10.73 -35.26
N VAL A 849 4.36 -11.43 -34.23
CA VAL A 849 4.65 -12.85 -33.96
C VAL A 849 3.33 -13.57 -33.68
N PRO A 850 3.21 -14.86 -34.03
CA PRO A 850 1.99 -15.61 -33.68
C PRO A 850 1.76 -15.59 -32.17
N VAL A 851 0.52 -15.36 -31.76
CA VAL A 851 0.07 -15.55 -30.36
C VAL A 851 -0.35 -17.02 -30.25
N LYS A 852 0.04 -17.71 -29.20
CA LYS A 852 -0.26 -19.12 -28.99
C LYS A 852 -0.95 -19.34 -27.66
N ALA A 853 -1.99 -20.21 -27.68
CA ALA A 853 -2.74 -20.61 -26.49
C ALA A 853 -2.69 -22.14 -26.35
N GLU A 854 -2.39 -22.61 -25.13
CA GLU A 854 -2.28 -24.03 -24.82
C GLU A 854 -3.54 -24.50 -24.11
N PRO A 855 -4.33 -25.40 -24.73
CA PRO A 855 -5.56 -25.88 -24.12
C PRO A 855 -5.32 -26.98 -23.07
N LYS A 856 -6.26 -27.08 -22.11
CA LYS A 856 -6.31 -28.16 -21.10
C LYS A 856 -7.75 -28.49 -20.77
N ARG A 857 -8.00 -29.70 -20.30
CA ARG A 857 -9.32 -30.14 -19.86
C ARG A 857 -9.21 -30.93 -18.56
N GLY A 858 -10.26 -30.85 -17.76
CA GLY A 858 -10.29 -31.67 -16.55
C GLY A 858 -11.59 -31.52 -15.75
N TYR A 859 -11.74 -32.41 -14.79
CA TYR A 859 -12.88 -32.44 -13.89
C TYR A 859 -12.60 -31.71 -12.56
N SER A 860 -11.45 -31.07 -12.48
CA SER A 860 -11.13 -30.18 -11.35
C SER A 860 -10.16 -29.10 -11.84
N LEU A 861 -10.09 -28.00 -11.08
CA LEU A 861 -9.25 -26.85 -11.39
C LEU A 861 -7.74 -27.21 -11.35
N SER A 862 -7.36 -28.29 -10.64
CA SER A 862 -5.96 -28.76 -10.62
C SER A 862 -5.50 -29.35 -11.96
N LYS A 863 -6.43 -29.71 -12.84
CA LYS A 863 -6.17 -30.33 -14.14
C LYS A 863 -6.16 -29.36 -15.33
N VAL A 864 -6.54 -28.08 -15.08
CA VAL A 864 -6.65 -27.06 -16.13
C VAL A 864 -5.80 -25.80 -15.88
#